data_60466ff6301284f3e1d8729a62362309
#
_entry.id   60466ff6301284f3e1d8729a62362309
#
_cell.length_a   1.000
_cell.length_b   1.000
_cell.length_c   1.000
_cell.angle_alpha   90.00
_cell.angle_beta   90.00
_cell.angle_gamma   90.00
#
_symmetry.space_group_name_H-M   'P 1'
#
loop_
_entity.id
_entity.type
_entity.pdbx_description
1 polymer ?
#
loop_
_entity_poly.entity_id
_entity_poly.type
_entity_poly.pdbx_seq_one_letter_code
_entity_poly.pdbx_strand_id
1 'polypeptide(L)'
;MIFANIAQLNTMDNIYIFMLIAITVLATIDIVVGVSNDAINFLNSAIGSKAISMRMIMTVASLGIFVGAVYSSGLMEVARKGIFIPAMFSFNEIMYIFMAVMITDILLLDFFNTLGLPTSTTVSIVFNLLGAAVIMSLIKIGATDGQSFGDLVNYINTEKALQIISGIVMSVFIAFTVGAIVQWISRLVFTFQAEKKIKNFGAIFGAIALTAITYFIFLKGLKGTPYYKDLKGSIEGNEFYIIGASFALWLIVSYIFEAVTKKTILLVVIAVGTFGLALAFSGNDLVNFIGVPMAAYHSYEAWAASGVEATLFSMGVLDKKVPAEPLLLFISGGIMVVTLLFSKKARTVAETEISLSRQSETHEKFEPNFLSRGIVKGATQLSKYFNAIIPVSIQENIANRFKTPEITLTKDQSIDAPAFDLIRASVNLMVAGILIAIATTMKLPLSTTYVTFMVAMGTSFADKAWGRESAVYRVAGVLNVIGGWFGTALGAFIASGIVVFLISMNPSVVIPIFLIFTAVILYRNYLAHKNNSSGLSKEDILKTSESSSIQGVIQESAQNISNVLKRSKGIYINAINGLATENSKLLKKNKKQVVKLSKEVDELRDNIFYFIKNLDESSVGASGFYIDILGYLHDMTQSLEYISKVTYKHVDNNHKKLKFKQIKELSEISDAIMELFSNAGDSFKKQSFDKISAVREQKDNIYNILKSDIESQVKRTRTTDESSPKNTTLYFNLLLETKDFLKATGNLIDEYQRASDKSID
;
A
#
# COMPACT_ATOMS: atom_id res chain seq x y z
N MET A 1 -28.59 -20.11 -47.84
CA MET A 1 -27.17 -19.77 -47.73
C MET A 1 -26.93 -18.25 -47.62
N ILE A 2 -27.51 -17.39 -48.46
CA ILE A 2 -27.36 -15.93 -48.42
C ILE A 2 -27.90 -15.33 -47.12
N PHE A 3 -29.06 -15.77 -46.61
CA PHE A 3 -29.63 -15.29 -45.31
C PHE A 3 -28.85 -15.78 -44.10
N ALA A 4 -28.21 -16.92 -44.14
CA ALA A 4 -27.31 -17.40 -43.10
C ALA A 4 -26.01 -16.60 -43.05
N ASN A 5 -25.46 -16.21 -44.19
CA ASN A 5 -24.28 -15.32 -44.24
C ASN A 5 -24.59 -13.89 -43.77
N ILE A 6 -25.76 -13.33 -44.12
CA ILE A 6 -26.18 -12.00 -43.65
C ILE A 6 -26.44 -12.00 -42.15
N ALA A 7 -27.02 -13.05 -41.60
CA ALA A 7 -27.23 -13.19 -40.13
C ALA A 7 -25.90 -13.39 -39.41
N GLN A 8 -24.93 -14.08 -40.00
CA GLN A 8 -23.59 -14.27 -39.45
C GLN A 8 -22.73 -13.01 -39.52
N LEU A 9 -22.83 -12.22 -40.60
CA LEU A 9 -22.22 -10.89 -40.72
C LEU A 9 -22.76 -9.92 -39.65
N ASN A 10 -24.08 -9.85 -39.49
CA ASN A 10 -24.70 -8.98 -38.45
C ASN A 10 -24.34 -9.40 -37.01
N THR A 11 -24.07 -10.66 -36.74
CA THR A 11 -23.66 -11.12 -35.42
C THR A 11 -22.19 -10.86 -35.12
N MET A 12 -21.32 -10.91 -36.15
CA MET A 12 -19.90 -10.60 -36.00
C MET A 12 -19.65 -9.08 -35.81
N ASP A 13 -20.36 -8.23 -36.50
CA ASP A 13 -20.27 -6.77 -36.32
C ASP A 13 -20.74 -6.35 -34.92
N ASN A 14 -21.77 -7.00 -34.38
CA ASN A 14 -22.27 -6.73 -33.05
C ASN A 14 -21.27 -7.07 -31.93
N ILE A 15 -20.36 -8.04 -32.12
CA ILE A 15 -19.36 -8.36 -31.09
C ILE A 15 -18.33 -7.25 -30.92
N TYR A 16 -17.89 -6.60 -31.99
CA TYR A 16 -16.90 -5.51 -31.90
C TYR A 16 -17.48 -4.26 -31.28
N ILE A 17 -18.77 -3.94 -31.53
CA ILE A 17 -19.50 -2.90 -30.82
C ILE A 17 -19.60 -3.22 -29.33
N PHE A 18 -19.94 -4.47 -29.00
CA PHE A 18 -19.98 -4.93 -27.60
C PHE A 18 -18.61 -4.80 -26.92
N MET A 19 -17.53 -5.21 -27.62
CA MET A 19 -16.17 -5.05 -27.12
C MET A 19 -15.81 -3.57 -26.88
N LEU A 20 -16.17 -2.68 -27.79
CA LEU A 20 -15.88 -1.25 -27.67
C LEU A 20 -16.61 -0.65 -26.46
N ILE A 21 -17.89 -0.99 -26.26
CA ILE A 21 -18.67 -0.59 -25.09
C ILE A 21 -18.03 -1.15 -23.80
N ALA A 22 -17.67 -2.43 -23.80
CA ALA A 22 -17.03 -3.07 -22.66
C ALA A 22 -15.69 -2.42 -22.31
N ILE A 23 -14.83 -2.15 -23.31
CA ILE A 23 -13.54 -1.44 -23.15
C ILE A 23 -13.77 -0.06 -22.54
N THR A 24 -14.79 0.68 -22.98
CA THR A 24 -15.12 2.01 -22.46
C THR A 24 -15.58 1.97 -21.00
N VAL A 25 -16.42 0.98 -20.65
CA VAL A 25 -16.85 0.76 -19.26
C VAL A 25 -15.65 0.37 -18.39
N LEU A 26 -14.84 -0.57 -18.87
CA LEU A 26 -13.61 -0.99 -18.17
C LEU A 26 -12.65 0.19 -17.98
N ALA A 27 -12.47 1.05 -18.97
CA ALA A 27 -11.64 2.26 -18.84
C ALA A 27 -12.13 3.20 -17.73
N THR A 28 -13.44 3.37 -17.60
CA THR A 28 -14.02 4.17 -16.52
C THR A 28 -13.71 3.57 -15.13
N ILE A 29 -13.82 2.24 -15.01
CA ILE A 29 -13.47 1.53 -13.78
C ILE A 29 -11.97 1.62 -13.52
N ASP A 30 -11.16 1.50 -14.56
CA ASP A 30 -9.70 1.56 -14.48
C ASP A 30 -9.21 2.92 -13.99
N ILE A 31 -9.78 4.03 -14.46
CA ILE A 31 -9.52 5.36 -13.92
C ILE A 31 -9.80 5.40 -12.40
N VAL A 32 -10.93 4.83 -11.95
CA VAL A 32 -11.30 4.83 -10.53
C VAL A 32 -10.33 3.99 -9.70
N VAL A 33 -9.96 2.82 -10.19
CA VAL A 33 -9.05 1.90 -9.47
C VAL A 33 -7.62 2.45 -9.49
N GLY A 34 -7.13 2.92 -10.62
CA GLY A 34 -5.78 3.42 -10.81
C GLY A 34 -5.54 4.73 -10.07
N VAL A 35 -6.43 5.72 -10.18
CA VAL A 35 -6.30 6.97 -9.42
C VAL A 35 -6.34 6.72 -7.91
N SER A 36 -7.08 5.71 -7.46
CA SER A 36 -7.09 5.32 -6.04
C SER A 36 -5.73 4.78 -5.57
N ASN A 37 -4.93 4.18 -6.46
CA ASN A 37 -3.55 3.76 -6.17
C ASN A 37 -2.59 4.94 -6.24
N ASP A 38 -2.66 5.70 -7.31
CA ASP A 38 -1.65 6.69 -7.68
C ASP A 38 -1.83 8.07 -7.03
N ALA A 39 -2.98 8.34 -6.38
CA ALA A 39 -3.24 9.60 -5.69
C ALA A 39 -2.16 9.95 -4.65
N ILE A 40 -1.52 8.95 -4.06
CA ILE A 40 -0.44 9.13 -3.09
C ILE A 40 0.77 9.83 -3.71
N ASN A 41 1.04 9.63 -4.99
CA ASN A 41 2.22 10.14 -5.68
C ASN A 41 2.36 11.67 -5.55
N PHE A 42 1.24 12.39 -5.55
CA PHE A 42 1.22 13.86 -5.43
C PHE A 42 0.67 14.36 -4.08
N LEU A 43 0.06 13.50 -3.25
CA LEU A 43 -0.49 13.88 -1.95
C LEU A 43 0.47 13.62 -0.79
N ASN A 44 1.35 12.62 -0.89
CA ASN A 44 2.18 12.12 0.21
C ASN A 44 2.93 13.24 0.94
N SER A 45 3.65 14.09 0.20
CA SER A 45 4.50 15.12 0.79
C SER A 45 3.69 16.22 1.46
N ALA A 46 2.54 16.60 0.90
CA ALA A 46 1.65 17.59 1.51
C ALA A 46 0.95 17.03 2.77
N ILE A 47 0.46 15.78 2.73
CA ILE A 47 -0.17 15.12 3.87
C ILE A 47 0.85 14.84 4.97
N GLY A 48 2.02 14.29 4.60
CA GLY A 48 3.06 13.91 5.56
C GLY A 48 3.67 15.08 6.33
N SER A 49 3.78 16.26 5.68
CA SER A 49 4.27 17.47 6.32
C SER A 49 3.23 18.20 7.19
N LYS A 50 1.94 17.89 7.02
CA LYS A 50 0.81 18.61 7.68
C LYS A 50 0.87 20.15 7.51
N ALA A 51 1.54 20.62 6.45
CA ALA A 51 1.82 22.04 6.20
C ALA A 51 0.56 22.86 5.95
N ILE A 52 -0.37 22.29 5.18
CA ILE A 52 -1.62 22.92 4.76
C ILE A 52 -2.80 21.99 5.05
N SER A 53 -4.00 22.57 5.14
CA SER A 53 -5.19 21.79 5.50
C SER A 53 -5.52 20.75 4.42
N MET A 54 -6.10 19.62 4.82
CA MET A 54 -6.50 18.55 3.89
C MET A 54 -7.45 19.05 2.79
N ARG A 55 -8.34 20.00 3.12
CA ARG A 55 -9.23 20.63 2.13
C ARG A 55 -8.42 21.37 1.06
N MET A 56 -7.41 22.13 1.47
CA MET A 56 -6.52 22.87 0.56
C MET A 56 -5.73 21.89 -0.33
N ILE A 57 -5.17 20.82 0.25
CA ILE A 57 -4.45 19.78 -0.49
C ILE A 57 -5.34 19.19 -1.58
N MET A 58 -6.55 18.77 -1.22
CA MET A 58 -7.49 18.14 -2.16
C MET A 58 -7.94 19.11 -3.26
N THR A 59 -8.21 20.37 -2.93
CA THR A 59 -8.59 21.38 -3.91
C THR A 59 -7.47 21.64 -4.92
N VAL A 60 -6.25 21.85 -4.43
CA VAL A 60 -5.09 22.15 -5.26
C VAL A 60 -4.72 20.96 -6.15
N ALA A 61 -4.75 19.76 -5.60
CA ALA A 61 -4.51 18.53 -6.35
C ALA A 61 -5.58 18.28 -7.42
N SER A 62 -6.86 18.48 -7.09
CA SER A 62 -7.97 18.35 -8.05
C SER A 62 -7.85 19.33 -9.22
N LEU A 63 -7.47 20.57 -8.96
CA LEU A 63 -7.21 21.56 -10.02
C LEU A 63 -6.01 21.12 -10.88
N GLY A 64 -4.94 20.61 -10.26
CA GLY A 64 -3.78 20.10 -10.99
C GLY A 64 -4.13 18.93 -11.90
N ILE A 65 -4.88 17.94 -11.41
CA ILE A 65 -5.36 16.80 -12.21
C ILE A 65 -6.20 17.27 -13.38
N PHE A 66 -7.18 18.13 -13.13
CA PHE A 66 -8.11 18.57 -14.16
C PHE A 66 -7.40 19.33 -15.29
N VAL A 67 -6.54 20.28 -14.93
CA VAL A 67 -5.72 21.02 -15.91
C VAL A 67 -4.78 20.06 -16.66
N GLY A 68 -4.08 19.17 -15.94
CA GLY A 68 -3.16 18.19 -16.55
C GLY A 68 -3.86 17.24 -17.53
N ALA A 69 -5.09 16.80 -17.22
CA ALA A 69 -5.87 15.95 -18.09
C ALA A 69 -6.19 16.62 -19.43
N VAL A 70 -6.60 17.88 -19.41
CA VAL A 70 -6.91 18.66 -20.64
C VAL A 70 -5.67 18.82 -21.52
N TYR A 71 -4.48 18.89 -20.92
CA TYR A 71 -3.21 19.03 -21.65
C TYR A 71 -2.54 17.71 -22.02
N SER A 72 -3.10 16.54 -21.64
CA SER A 72 -2.53 15.20 -21.79
C SER A 72 -2.69 14.63 -23.20
N SER A 73 -2.12 15.23 -24.22
CA SER A 73 -2.22 14.69 -25.59
C SER A 73 -0.93 13.98 -26.10
N GLY A 74 0.19 14.17 -25.42
CA GLY A 74 1.51 13.84 -25.96
C GLY A 74 1.93 12.36 -25.92
N LEU A 75 1.42 11.57 -25.00
CA LEU A 75 1.88 10.19 -24.74
C LEU A 75 0.95 9.10 -25.29
N MET A 76 -0.17 9.43 -25.96
CA MET A 76 -1.10 8.47 -26.56
C MET A 76 -0.46 7.52 -27.59
N GLU A 77 0.75 7.85 -28.05
CA GLU A 77 1.52 7.05 -28.99
C GLU A 77 1.95 5.69 -28.42
N VAL A 78 2.13 5.58 -27.11
CA VAL A 78 2.60 4.33 -26.44
C VAL A 78 1.60 3.20 -26.59
N ALA A 79 0.31 3.48 -26.34
CA ALA A 79 -0.76 2.48 -26.47
C ALA A 79 -1.01 2.04 -27.93
N ARG A 80 -0.72 2.91 -28.92
CA ARG A 80 -0.96 2.62 -30.33
C ARG A 80 0.14 1.85 -31.02
N LYS A 81 1.40 2.26 -30.84
CA LYS A 81 2.55 1.70 -31.58
C LYS A 81 3.85 1.66 -30.77
N GLY A 82 3.78 1.95 -29.47
CA GLY A 82 4.98 1.96 -28.62
C GLY A 82 5.54 0.57 -28.33
N ILE A 83 4.68 -0.43 -28.28
CA ILE A 83 5.04 -1.79 -27.81
C ILE A 83 5.05 -2.81 -28.96
N PHE A 84 4.11 -2.73 -29.89
CA PHE A 84 3.96 -3.64 -31.02
C PHE A 84 3.87 -2.86 -32.34
N ILE A 85 4.00 -3.56 -33.47
CA ILE A 85 3.91 -2.99 -34.82
C ILE A 85 2.50 -3.24 -35.34
N PRO A 86 1.59 -2.23 -35.34
CA PRO A 86 0.18 -2.42 -35.63
C PRO A 86 -0.09 -2.99 -37.02
N ALA A 87 0.72 -2.63 -38.02
CA ALA A 87 0.56 -3.11 -39.39
C ALA A 87 0.66 -4.64 -39.54
N MET A 88 1.26 -5.32 -38.57
CA MET A 88 1.39 -6.77 -38.55
C MET A 88 0.15 -7.50 -38.01
N PHE A 89 -0.82 -6.77 -37.48
CA PHE A 89 -2.04 -7.31 -36.90
C PHE A 89 -3.28 -6.89 -37.70
N SER A 90 -4.27 -7.76 -37.72
CA SER A 90 -5.61 -7.45 -38.22
C SER A 90 -6.48 -6.77 -37.14
N PHE A 91 -7.60 -6.19 -37.55
CA PHE A 91 -8.48 -5.47 -36.64
C PHE A 91 -9.01 -6.35 -35.49
N ASN A 92 -9.46 -7.58 -35.79
CA ASN A 92 -9.93 -8.51 -34.76
C ASN A 92 -8.83 -8.84 -33.73
N GLU A 93 -7.59 -9.07 -34.19
CA GLU A 93 -6.44 -9.38 -33.31
C GLU A 93 -6.13 -8.22 -32.37
N ILE A 94 -6.14 -6.99 -32.87
CA ILE A 94 -5.94 -5.78 -32.06
C ILE A 94 -7.06 -5.61 -31.03
N MET A 95 -8.30 -5.84 -31.41
CA MET A 95 -9.42 -5.76 -30.47
C MET A 95 -9.32 -6.80 -29.35
N TYR A 96 -8.83 -8.01 -29.66
CA TYR A 96 -8.58 -9.04 -28.64
C TYR A 96 -7.45 -8.63 -27.68
N ILE A 97 -6.37 -8.06 -28.20
CA ILE A 97 -5.27 -7.51 -27.39
C ILE A 97 -5.81 -6.44 -26.45
N PHE A 98 -6.54 -5.46 -26.96
CA PHE A 98 -7.06 -4.36 -26.14
C PHE A 98 -8.06 -4.83 -25.08
N MET A 99 -8.92 -5.78 -25.39
CA MET A 99 -9.85 -6.37 -24.43
C MET A 99 -9.11 -7.11 -23.31
N ALA A 100 -8.11 -7.94 -23.66
CA ALA A 100 -7.30 -8.66 -22.68
C ALA A 100 -6.55 -7.71 -21.76
N VAL A 101 -5.97 -6.66 -22.31
CA VAL A 101 -5.25 -5.62 -21.56
C VAL A 101 -6.17 -4.95 -20.53
N MET A 102 -7.33 -4.46 -20.94
CA MET A 102 -8.25 -3.75 -20.04
C MET A 102 -8.79 -4.64 -18.91
N ILE A 103 -9.10 -5.91 -19.20
CA ILE A 103 -9.56 -6.87 -18.19
C ILE A 103 -8.46 -7.13 -17.16
N THR A 104 -7.23 -7.38 -17.62
CA THR A 104 -6.12 -7.74 -16.73
C THR A 104 -5.60 -6.57 -15.93
N ASP A 105 -5.57 -5.38 -16.50
CA ASP A 105 -5.09 -4.17 -15.83
C ASP A 105 -5.92 -3.85 -14.59
N ILE A 106 -7.24 -3.80 -14.73
CA ILE A 106 -8.16 -3.56 -13.63
C ILE A 106 -8.01 -4.58 -12.50
N LEU A 107 -7.96 -5.87 -12.86
CA LEU A 107 -7.85 -6.95 -11.87
C LEU A 107 -6.53 -6.87 -11.10
N LEU A 108 -5.45 -6.55 -11.77
CA LEU A 108 -4.13 -6.43 -11.18
C LEU A 108 -4.03 -5.20 -10.26
N LEU A 109 -4.50 -4.04 -10.72
CA LEU A 109 -4.50 -2.82 -9.91
C LEU A 109 -5.40 -2.95 -8.67
N ASP A 110 -6.58 -3.55 -8.79
CA ASP A 110 -7.48 -3.77 -7.63
C ASP A 110 -6.88 -4.76 -6.63
N PHE A 111 -6.14 -5.76 -7.10
CA PHE A 111 -5.39 -6.69 -6.24
C PHE A 111 -4.34 -5.95 -5.40
N PHE A 112 -3.48 -5.12 -6.01
CA PHE A 112 -2.47 -4.34 -5.27
C PHE A 112 -3.10 -3.31 -4.34
N ASN A 113 -4.19 -2.66 -4.74
CA ASN A 113 -4.97 -1.76 -3.89
C ASN A 113 -5.51 -2.46 -2.64
N THR A 114 -5.95 -3.70 -2.78
CA THR A 114 -6.45 -4.51 -1.66
C THR A 114 -5.34 -4.89 -0.68
N LEU A 115 -4.10 -5.06 -1.17
CA LEU A 115 -2.91 -5.28 -0.34
C LEU A 115 -2.37 -3.99 0.30
N GLY A 116 -2.84 -2.81 -0.11
CA GLY A 116 -2.32 -1.51 0.33
C GLY A 116 -0.89 -1.25 -0.13
N LEU A 117 -0.48 -1.82 -1.26
CA LEU A 117 0.84 -1.65 -1.84
C LEU A 117 0.77 -0.68 -3.03
N PRO A 118 1.63 0.36 -3.06
CA PRO A 118 1.74 1.24 -4.23
C PRO A 118 2.31 0.46 -5.40
N THR A 119 1.62 0.51 -6.54
CA THR A 119 2.08 -0.06 -7.81
C THR A 119 2.02 0.98 -8.91
N SER A 120 2.48 0.65 -10.11
CA SER A 120 2.53 1.58 -11.24
C SER A 120 1.52 1.19 -12.30
N THR A 121 0.61 2.08 -12.60
CA THR A 121 -0.33 1.96 -13.73
C THR A 121 0.40 1.93 -15.06
N THR A 122 1.46 2.74 -15.23
CA THR A 122 2.30 2.73 -16.44
C THR A 122 2.98 1.38 -16.67
N VAL A 123 3.54 0.78 -15.62
CA VAL A 123 4.18 -0.55 -15.72
C VAL A 123 3.13 -1.60 -16.03
N SER A 124 1.99 -1.57 -15.36
CA SER A 124 0.88 -2.49 -15.59
C SER A 124 0.45 -2.48 -17.05
N ILE A 125 0.09 -1.32 -17.61
CA ILE A 125 -0.40 -1.21 -18.99
C ILE A 125 0.65 -1.60 -20.04
N VAL A 126 1.92 -1.20 -19.84
CA VAL A 126 3.03 -1.52 -20.75
C VAL A 126 3.27 -3.02 -20.82
N PHE A 127 3.33 -3.70 -19.67
CA PHE A 127 3.55 -5.15 -19.64
C PHE A 127 2.32 -5.95 -20.01
N ASN A 128 1.10 -5.45 -19.78
CA ASN A 128 -0.14 -6.02 -20.30
C ASN A 128 -0.16 -5.97 -21.83
N LEU A 129 0.16 -4.81 -22.44
CA LEU A 129 0.25 -4.68 -23.89
C LEU A 129 1.33 -5.60 -24.49
N LEU A 130 2.50 -5.66 -23.83
CA LEU A 130 3.60 -6.51 -24.29
C LEU A 130 3.21 -8.00 -24.22
N GLY A 131 2.64 -8.45 -23.12
CA GLY A 131 2.23 -9.84 -22.92
C GLY A 131 1.15 -10.27 -23.91
N ALA A 132 0.10 -9.46 -24.08
CA ALA A 132 -0.97 -9.74 -25.02
C ALA A 132 -0.47 -9.73 -26.47
N ALA A 133 0.37 -8.76 -26.86
CA ALA A 133 0.93 -8.68 -28.21
C ALA A 133 1.88 -9.84 -28.52
N VAL A 134 2.75 -10.24 -27.58
CA VAL A 134 3.67 -11.38 -27.76
C VAL A 134 2.88 -12.65 -27.96
N ILE A 135 1.89 -12.96 -27.14
CA ILE A 135 1.12 -14.19 -27.29
C ILE A 135 0.28 -14.17 -28.56
N MET A 136 -0.35 -13.05 -28.93
CA MET A 136 -1.07 -12.94 -30.19
C MET A 136 -0.13 -13.12 -31.40
N SER A 137 1.08 -12.58 -31.34
CA SER A 137 2.10 -12.80 -32.38
C SER A 137 2.48 -14.26 -32.51
N LEU A 138 2.68 -14.96 -31.37
CA LEU A 138 3.02 -16.39 -31.36
C LEU A 138 1.89 -17.25 -31.94
N ILE A 139 0.62 -16.89 -31.67
CA ILE A 139 -0.54 -17.55 -32.26
C ILE A 139 -0.51 -17.39 -33.78
N LYS A 140 -0.26 -16.16 -34.24
CA LYS A 140 -0.22 -15.85 -35.68
C LYS A 140 0.94 -16.51 -36.39
N ILE A 141 2.14 -16.48 -35.82
CA ILE A 141 3.33 -17.17 -36.34
C ILE A 141 3.06 -18.67 -36.45
N GLY A 142 2.46 -19.28 -35.41
CA GLY A 142 2.12 -20.70 -35.42
C GLY A 142 1.06 -21.12 -36.44
N ALA A 143 0.22 -20.16 -36.89
CA ALA A 143 -0.81 -20.38 -37.91
C ALA A 143 -0.32 -20.06 -39.34
N THR A 144 0.89 -19.49 -39.52
CA THR A 144 1.42 -19.04 -40.80
C THR A 144 2.56 -19.95 -41.24
N ASP A 145 2.39 -20.66 -42.37
CA ASP A 145 3.43 -21.53 -42.92
C ASP A 145 4.70 -20.74 -43.24
N GLY A 146 5.85 -21.27 -42.84
CA GLY A 146 7.17 -20.69 -43.14
C GLY A 146 7.66 -19.61 -42.14
N GLN A 147 6.88 -19.27 -41.12
CA GLN A 147 7.33 -18.43 -40.04
C GLN A 147 7.89 -19.24 -38.86
N SER A 148 8.84 -18.63 -38.12
CA SER A 148 9.51 -19.22 -36.97
C SER A 148 9.45 -18.30 -35.77
N PHE A 149 9.79 -18.79 -34.58
CA PHE A 149 9.84 -17.93 -33.35
C PHE A 149 10.80 -16.73 -33.50
N GLY A 150 11.78 -16.77 -34.41
CA GLY A 150 12.66 -15.64 -34.72
C GLY A 150 11.93 -14.45 -35.33
N ASP A 151 10.79 -14.69 -36.00
CA ASP A 151 9.99 -13.66 -36.64
C ASP A 151 9.20 -12.81 -35.68
N LEU A 152 9.19 -13.11 -34.36
CA LEU A 152 8.56 -12.32 -33.32
C LEU A 152 9.06 -10.86 -33.29
N VAL A 153 10.33 -10.61 -33.66
CA VAL A 153 10.91 -9.26 -33.77
C VAL A 153 10.20 -8.41 -34.85
N ASN A 154 9.53 -9.01 -35.82
CA ASN A 154 8.75 -8.28 -36.84
C ASN A 154 7.39 -7.80 -36.32
N TYR A 155 6.91 -8.34 -35.21
CA TYR A 155 5.62 -8.02 -34.60
C TYR A 155 5.75 -7.07 -33.41
N ILE A 156 6.85 -7.17 -32.66
CA ILE A 156 7.09 -6.39 -31.44
C ILE A 156 8.11 -5.30 -31.72
N ASN A 157 7.81 -4.07 -31.28
CA ASN A 157 8.74 -2.96 -31.32
C ASN A 157 9.78 -3.10 -30.20
N THR A 158 10.73 -4.03 -30.38
CA THR A 158 11.71 -4.42 -29.37
C THR A 158 12.59 -3.26 -28.92
N GLU A 159 12.99 -2.37 -29.84
CA GLU A 159 13.81 -1.20 -29.51
C GLU A 159 13.08 -0.23 -28.58
N LYS A 160 11.83 0.15 -28.91
CA LYS A 160 11.02 1.02 -28.05
C LYS A 160 10.62 0.37 -26.75
N ALA A 161 10.25 -0.91 -26.76
CA ALA A 161 9.92 -1.67 -25.56
C ALA A 161 11.11 -1.69 -24.58
N LEU A 162 12.32 -1.97 -25.09
CA LEU A 162 13.54 -1.96 -24.28
C LEU A 162 13.86 -0.56 -23.76
N GLN A 163 13.67 0.49 -24.58
CA GLN A 163 13.86 1.89 -24.18
C GLN A 163 12.91 2.26 -23.05
N ILE A 164 11.63 1.87 -23.12
CA ILE A 164 10.62 2.13 -22.09
C ILE A 164 10.98 1.39 -20.79
N ILE A 165 11.26 0.09 -20.87
CA ILE A 165 11.60 -0.74 -19.71
C ILE A 165 12.87 -0.22 -19.03
N SER A 166 13.93 0.06 -19.81
CA SER A 166 15.17 0.60 -19.26
C SER A 166 14.97 1.99 -18.64
N GLY A 167 14.14 2.84 -19.25
CA GLY A 167 13.75 4.15 -18.70
C GLY A 167 13.06 4.03 -17.35
N ILE A 168 12.12 3.09 -17.21
CA ILE A 168 11.41 2.80 -15.96
C ILE A 168 12.41 2.37 -14.87
N VAL A 169 13.29 1.40 -15.18
CA VAL A 169 14.29 0.91 -14.22
C VAL A 169 15.29 1.98 -13.82
N MET A 170 15.82 2.74 -14.80
CA MET A 170 16.76 3.82 -14.52
C MET A 170 16.13 4.95 -13.71
N SER A 171 14.84 5.23 -13.89
CA SER A 171 14.15 6.27 -13.13
C SER A 171 14.17 6.03 -11.62
N VAL A 172 14.16 4.75 -11.18
CA VAL A 172 14.27 4.34 -9.77
C VAL A 172 15.58 4.83 -9.15
N PHE A 173 16.70 4.55 -9.83
CA PHE A 173 18.03 4.95 -9.35
C PHE A 173 18.25 6.46 -9.41
N ILE A 174 17.84 7.10 -10.51
CA ILE A 174 17.96 8.54 -10.71
C ILE A 174 17.12 9.28 -9.65
N ALA A 175 15.88 8.88 -9.44
CA ALA A 175 14.98 9.52 -8.48
C ALA A 175 15.52 9.44 -7.04
N PHE A 176 15.99 8.26 -6.61
CA PHE A 176 16.61 8.09 -5.30
C PHE A 176 17.86 8.97 -5.14
N THR A 177 18.76 8.92 -6.11
CA THR A 177 20.04 9.61 -6.05
C THR A 177 19.87 11.14 -6.07
N VAL A 178 19.06 11.66 -7.01
CA VAL A 178 18.78 13.11 -7.10
C VAL A 178 18.05 13.59 -5.84
N GLY A 179 17.04 12.86 -5.38
CA GLY A 179 16.34 13.17 -4.14
C GLY A 179 17.29 13.23 -2.94
N ALA A 180 18.18 12.25 -2.81
CA ALA A 180 19.17 12.21 -1.74
C ALA A 180 20.17 13.38 -1.81
N ILE A 181 20.69 13.69 -2.99
CA ILE A 181 21.66 14.77 -3.18
C ILE A 181 21.03 16.14 -2.88
N VAL A 182 19.85 16.42 -3.45
CA VAL A 182 19.18 17.71 -3.26
C VAL A 182 18.77 17.90 -1.78
N GLN A 183 18.28 16.85 -1.13
CA GLN A 183 17.96 16.93 0.29
C GLN A 183 19.20 17.10 1.17
N TRP A 184 20.28 16.40 0.86
CA TRP A 184 21.55 16.55 1.60
C TRP A 184 22.08 17.98 1.51
N ILE A 185 22.08 18.59 0.30
CA ILE A 185 22.45 19.99 0.10
C ILE A 185 21.52 20.92 0.88
N SER A 186 20.21 20.69 0.79
CA SER A 186 19.22 21.50 1.51
C SER A 186 19.44 21.42 3.02
N ARG A 187 19.81 20.25 3.56
CA ARG A 187 20.05 20.04 4.98
C ARG A 187 21.36 20.68 5.46
N LEU A 188 22.37 20.76 4.61
CA LEU A 188 23.59 21.54 4.93
C LEU A 188 23.29 23.03 5.12
N VAL A 189 22.30 23.59 4.41
CA VAL A 189 21.88 24.99 4.54
C VAL A 189 20.94 25.16 5.74
N PHE A 190 19.86 24.39 5.81
CA PHE A 190 18.75 24.64 6.74
C PHE A 190 18.90 23.96 8.11
N THR A 191 19.57 22.81 8.21
CA THR A 191 19.64 22.00 9.43
C THR A 191 18.25 21.59 9.95
N PHE A 192 18.15 20.77 11.00
CA PHE A 192 16.84 20.43 11.64
C PHE A 192 16.33 21.54 12.59
N GLN A 193 17.21 22.45 13.03
CA GLN A 193 16.81 23.66 13.78
C GLN A 193 16.42 24.80 12.83
N ALA A 194 15.44 24.50 11.97
CA ALA A 194 15.22 25.28 10.76
C ALA A 194 14.58 26.65 10.97
N GLU A 195 13.88 26.95 12.10
CA GLU A 195 13.07 28.17 12.24
C GLU A 195 13.84 29.47 11.96
N LYS A 196 15.03 29.65 12.59
CA LYS A 196 15.86 30.86 12.35
C LYS A 196 16.40 30.92 10.93
N LYS A 197 16.75 29.77 10.33
CA LYS A 197 17.34 29.71 8.99
C LYS A 197 16.30 29.79 7.88
N ILE A 198 15.11 29.25 8.10
CA ILE A 198 13.96 29.45 7.20
C ILE A 198 13.63 30.93 7.11
N LYS A 199 13.65 31.68 8.22
CA LYS A 199 13.41 33.13 8.21
C LYS A 199 14.45 33.89 7.35
N ASN A 200 15.69 33.42 7.28
CA ASN A 200 16.74 34.12 6.55
C ASN A 200 16.89 33.67 5.09
N PHE A 201 16.72 32.37 4.83
CA PHE A 201 16.98 31.74 3.51
C PHE A 201 15.75 31.12 2.88
N GLY A 202 14.60 31.08 3.59
CA GLY A 202 13.37 30.48 3.11
C GLY A 202 12.85 31.11 1.84
N ALA A 203 12.88 32.43 1.74
CA ALA A 203 12.45 33.17 0.56
C ALA A 203 13.30 32.84 -0.67
N ILE A 204 14.62 32.71 -0.52
CA ILE A 204 15.54 32.34 -1.60
C ILE A 204 15.30 30.89 -2.05
N PHE A 205 15.20 29.96 -1.09
CA PHE A 205 14.90 28.55 -1.39
C PHE A 205 13.52 28.39 -2.05
N GLY A 206 12.52 29.12 -1.54
CA GLY A 206 11.19 29.16 -2.12
C GLY A 206 11.20 29.69 -3.55
N ALA A 207 11.94 30.77 -3.81
CA ALA A 207 12.11 31.30 -5.16
C ALA A 207 12.77 30.30 -6.13
N ILE A 208 13.83 29.59 -5.67
CA ILE A 208 14.47 28.52 -6.46
C ILE A 208 13.48 27.40 -6.76
N ALA A 209 12.78 26.90 -5.74
CA ALA A 209 11.82 25.81 -5.89
C ALA A 209 10.65 26.18 -6.82
N LEU A 210 10.05 27.36 -6.63
CA LEU A 210 8.95 27.83 -7.45
C LEU A 210 9.37 28.12 -8.89
N THR A 211 10.58 28.67 -9.11
CA THR A 211 11.14 28.85 -10.45
C THR A 211 11.33 27.51 -11.14
N ALA A 212 11.91 26.54 -10.47
CA ALA A 212 12.10 25.20 -11.03
C ALA A 212 10.78 24.52 -11.35
N ILE A 213 9.78 24.58 -10.46
CA ILE A 213 8.43 24.07 -10.72
C ILE A 213 7.81 24.77 -11.91
N THR A 214 7.85 26.10 -11.96
CA THR A 214 7.30 26.91 -13.06
C THR A 214 7.94 26.56 -14.40
N TYR A 215 9.27 26.48 -14.45
CA TYR A 215 9.98 26.20 -15.69
C TYR A 215 9.77 24.76 -16.18
N PHE A 216 9.99 23.77 -15.33
CA PHE A 216 9.94 22.38 -15.76
C PHE A 216 8.53 21.85 -15.93
N ILE A 217 7.61 22.15 -15.00
CA ILE A 217 6.27 21.59 -15.02
C ILE A 217 5.37 22.39 -15.97
N PHE A 218 5.37 23.71 -15.89
CA PHE A 218 4.50 24.53 -16.74
C PHE A 218 5.09 24.77 -18.12
N LEU A 219 6.30 25.29 -18.25
CA LEU A 219 6.85 25.66 -19.55
C LEU A 219 7.33 24.48 -20.39
N LYS A 220 8.08 23.55 -19.78
CA LYS A 220 8.51 22.34 -20.50
C LYS A 220 7.39 21.33 -20.67
N GLY A 221 6.47 21.21 -19.70
CA GLY A 221 5.29 20.34 -19.79
C GLY A 221 4.35 20.73 -20.95
N LEU A 222 4.30 22.00 -21.33
CA LEU A 222 3.53 22.46 -22.49
C LEU A 222 4.10 21.99 -23.84
N LYS A 223 5.35 21.51 -23.94
CA LYS A 223 5.99 21.11 -25.21
C LYS A 223 5.23 20.09 -26.05
N GLY A 224 4.37 19.29 -25.44
CA GLY A 224 3.53 18.29 -26.12
C GLY A 224 2.18 18.80 -26.61
N THR A 225 1.80 20.02 -26.26
CA THR A 225 0.47 20.56 -26.48
C THR A 225 0.35 21.40 -27.78
N PRO A 226 -0.83 21.52 -28.36
CA PRO A 226 -1.07 22.40 -29.49
C PRO A 226 -0.68 23.88 -29.24
N TYR A 227 -0.87 24.35 -28.01
CA TYR A 227 -0.59 25.72 -27.54
C TYR A 227 0.90 26.08 -27.55
N TYR A 228 1.79 25.07 -27.48
CA TYR A 228 3.23 25.31 -27.51
C TYR A 228 3.70 25.88 -28.85
N LYS A 229 3.01 25.58 -29.95
CA LYS A 229 3.40 26.07 -31.27
C LYS A 229 3.46 27.61 -31.33
N ASP A 230 2.53 28.28 -30.67
CA ASP A 230 2.43 29.73 -30.63
C ASP A 230 3.48 30.36 -29.69
N LEU A 231 3.87 29.63 -28.64
CA LEU A 231 4.84 30.07 -27.63
C LEU A 231 6.27 29.68 -27.98
N LYS A 232 6.49 28.78 -28.94
CA LYS A 232 7.78 28.18 -29.25
C LYS A 232 8.85 29.24 -29.57
N GLY A 233 8.53 30.21 -30.42
CA GLY A 233 9.45 31.28 -30.82
C GLY A 233 9.86 32.20 -29.67
N SER A 234 9.02 32.32 -28.63
CA SER A 234 9.31 33.16 -27.47
C SER A 234 10.10 32.39 -26.38
N ILE A 235 10.00 31.06 -26.35
CA ILE A 235 10.61 30.22 -25.33
C ILE A 235 11.98 29.68 -25.79
N GLU A 236 12.06 29.11 -27.00
CA GLU A 236 13.30 28.52 -27.51
C GLU A 236 14.34 29.61 -27.81
N GLY A 237 15.51 29.47 -27.20
CA GLY A 237 16.61 30.46 -27.24
C GLY A 237 16.59 31.50 -26.13
N ASN A 238 15.49 31.64 -25.39
CA ASN A 238 15.35 32.59 -24.29
C ASN A 238 15.26 31.92 -22.90
N GLU A 239 15.58 30.63 -22.81
CA GLU A 239 15.37 29.87 -21.57
C GLU A 239 16.06 30.49 -20.34
N PHE A 240 17.30 30.97 -20.48
CA PHE A 240 18.04 31.61 -19.38
C PHE A 240 17.37 32.90 -18.91
N TYR A 241 16.85 33.72 -19.85
CA TYR A 241 16.15 34.95 -19.49
C TYR A 241 14.83 34.66 -18.79
N ILE A 242 14.10 33.63 -19.24
CA ILE A 242 12.83 33.18 -18.61
C ILE A 242 13.08 32.65 -17.20
N ILE A 243 14.10 31.82 -17.01
CA ILE A 243 14.51 31.33 -15.70
C ILE A 243 14.89 32.49 -14.78
N GLY A 244 15.73 33.40 -15.25
CA GLY A 244 16.17 34.57 -14.47
C GLY A 244 15.02 35.50 -14.08
N ALA A 245 14.13 35.81 -15.02
CA ALA A 245 12.93 36.63 -14.78
C ALA A 245 11.96 35.94 -13.82
N SER A 246 11.73 34.61 -13.98
CA SER A 246 10.92 33.82 -13.08
C SER A 246 11.51 33.79 -11.67
N PHE A 247 12.82 33.62 -11.54
CA PHE A 247 13.49 33.66 -10.24
C PHE A 247 13.35 35.02 -9.55
N ALA A 248 13.57 36.10 -10.28
CA ALA A 248 13.39 37.45 -9.75
C ALA A 248 11.94 37.71 -9.29
N LEU A 249 10.97 37.29 -10.11
CA LEU A 249 9.56 37.39 -9.80
C LEU A 249 9.23 36.61 -8.51
N TRP A 250 9.61 35.34 -8.46
CA TRP A 250 9.32 34.48 -7.30
C TRP A 250 10.08 34.91 -6.05
N LEU A 251 11.25 35.50 -6.18
CA LEU A 251 12.00 36.07 -5.06
C LEU A 251 11.24 37.26 -4.45
N ILE A 252 10.76 38.19 -5.29
CA ILE A 252 9.95 39.32 -4.86
C ILE A 252 8.65 38.83 -4.21
N VAL A 253 7.93 37.91 -4.85
CA VAL A 253 6.70 37.34 -4.31
C VAL A 253 6.96 36.65 -2.97
N SER A 254 8.07 35.92 -2.82
CA SER A 254 8.42 35.24 -1.57
C SER A 254 8.64 36.23 -0.43
N TYR A 255 9.39 37.29 -0.66
CA TYR A 255 9.61 38.31 0.37
C TYR A 255 8.31 39.07 0.73
N ILE A 256 7.48 39.41 -0.27
CA ILE A 256 6.19 40.07 -0.02
C ILE A 256 5.26 39.15 0.78
N PHE A 257 5.19 37.85 0.39
CA PHE A 257 4.36 36.87 1.09
C PHE A 257 4.77 36.72 2.55
N GLU A 258 6.05 36.58 2.84
CA GLU A 258 6.57 36.43 4.21
C GLU A 258 6.36 37.73 5.03
N ALA A 259 6.54 38.91 4.41
CA ALA A 259 6.32 40.19 5.08
C ALA A 259 4.85 40.42 5.46
N VAL A 260 3.93 40.11 4.55
CA VAL A 260 2.49 40.36 4.74
C VAL A 260 1.85 39.30 5.63
N THR A 261 2.14 38.01 5.38
CA THR A 261 1.45 36.90 6.08
C THR A 261 2.14 36.47 7.36
N LYS A 262 3.42 36.84 7.54
CA LYS A 262 4.32 36.36 8.60
C LYS A 262 4.48 34.82 8.61
N LYS A 263 4.11 34.16 7.52
CA LYS A 263 4.25 32.72 7.32
C LYS A 263 5.38 32.43 6.32
N THR A 264 6.00 31.26 6.43
CA THR A 264 7.04 30.84 5.50
C THR A 264 6.49 30.58 4.09
N ILE A 265 7.24 30.97 3.07
CA ILE A 265 6.91 30.71 1.66
C ILE A 265 6.86 29.22 1.34
N LEU A 266 7.45 28.35 2.17
CA LEU A 266 7.44 26.89 1.97
C LEU A 266 6.00 26.32 1.90
N LEU A 267 5.04 26.98 2.55
CA LEU A 267 3.62 26.62 2.44
C LEU A 267 3.11 26.80 0.99
N VAL A 268 3.54 27.86 0.33
CA VAL A 268 3.21 28.11 -1.09
C VAL A 268 3.94 27.10 -1.98
N VAL A 269 5.21 26.82 -1.68
CA VAL A 269 5.98 25.80 -2.42
C VAL A 269 5.29 24.45 -2.35
N ILE A 270 4.78 24.04 -1.17
CA ILE A 270 4.05 22.78 -1.01
C ILE A 270 2.73 22.81 -1.76
N ALA A 271 1.96 23.91 -1.72
CA ALA A 271 0.71 24.02 -2.46
C ALA A 271 0.93 24.00 -3.99
N VAL A 272 1.84 24.85 -4.50
CA VAL A 272 2.17 24.90 -5.93
C VAL A 272 2.86 23.63 -6.41
N GLY A 273 3.71 23.03 -5.58
CA GLY A 273 4.36 21.74 -5.84
C GLY A 273 3.34 20.59 -5.95
N THR A 274 2.35 20.56 -5.05
CA THR A 274 1.26 19.58 -5.10
C THR A 274 0.42 19.75 -6.36
N PHE A 275 0.06 20.98 -6.71
CA PHE A 275 -0.61 21.31 -7.97
C PHE A 275 0.21 20.86 -9.18
N GLY A 276 1.47 21.23 -9.23
CA GLY A 276 2.36 20.92 -10.34
C GLY A 276 2.61 19.41 -10.49
N LEU A 277 2.78 18.71 -9.38
CA LEU A 277 2.97 17.26 -9.41
C LEU A 277 1.68 16.51 -9.79
N ALA A 278 0.52 16.99 -9.35
CA ALA A 278 -0.79 16.47 -9.76
C ALA A 278 -1.05 16.72 -11.25
N LEU A 279 -0.65 17.90 -11.78
CA LEU A 279 -0.70 18.22 -13.21
C LEU A 279 0.24 17.29 -14.01
N ALA A 280 1.48 17.11 -13.56
CA ALA A 280 2.45 16.23 -14.21
C ALA A 280 1.99 14.76 -14.19
N PHE A 281 1.41 14.30 -13.07
CA PHE A 281 0.79 12.99 -12.93
C PHE A 281 -0.32 12.80 -13.98
N SER A 282 -1.32 13.68 -13.99
CA SER A 282 -2.43 13.56 -14.93
C SER A 282 -1.95 13.63 -16.38
N GLY A 283 -0.98 14.49 -16.69
CA GLY A 283 -0.37 14.58 -18.02
C GLY A 283 0.36 13.30 -18.47
N ASN A 284 0.94 12.53 -17.53
CA ASN A 284 1.66 11.30 -17.82
C ASN A 284 0.77 10.05 -17.74
N ASP A 285 -0.08 9.95 -16.71
CA ASP A 285 -0.76 8.69 -16.37
C ASP A 285 -2.17 8.58 -16.94
N LEU A 286 -2.82 9.68 -17.37
CA LEU A 286 -4.13 9.60 -18.02
C LEU A 286 -4.11 8.69 -19.25
N VAL A 287 -3.00 8.69 -19.99
CA VAL A 287 -2.80 7.84 -21.16
C VAL A 287 -2.87 6.34 -20.84
N ASN A 288 -2.47 5.97 -19.65
CA ASN A 288 -2.52 4.57 -19.21
C ASN A 288 -3.97 4.06 -19.18
N PHE A 289 -4.90 4.92 -18.75
CA PHE A 289 -6.32 4.57 -18.60
C PHE A 289 -7.11 4.68 -19.91
N ILE A 290 -6.86 5.71 -20.72
CA ILE A 290 -7.67 5.99 -21.90
C ILE A 290 -6.96 5.73 -23.22
N GLY A 291 -5.66 5.45 -23.21
CA GLY A 291 -4.88 5.22 -24.43
C GLY A 291 -5.34 4.00 -25.22
N VAL A 292 -5.58 2.88 -24.53
CA VAL A 292 -6.10 1.64 -25.13
C VAL A 292 -7.55 1.82 -25.61
N PRO A 293 -8.48 2.34 -24.81
CA PRO A 293 -9.85 2.65 -25.28
C PRO A 293 -9.90 3.56 -26.49
N MET A 294 -9.09 4.62 -26.53
CA MET A 294 -9.02 5.52 -27.70
C MET A 294 -8.45 4.81 -28.93
N ALA A 295 -7.42 3.99 -28.75
CA ALA A 295 -6.88 3.19 -29.84
C ALA A 295 -7.92 2.18 -30.37
N ALA A 296 -8.69 1.55 -29.48
CA ALA A 296 -9.80 0.66 -29.85
C ALA A 296 -10.91 1.41 -30.64
N TYR A 297 -11.28 2.60 -30.18
CA TYR A 297 -12.28 3.44 -30.84
C TYR A 297 -11.84 3.81 -32.27
N HIS A 298 -10.63 4.33 -32.43
CA HIS A 298 -10.10 4.69 -33.75
C HIS A 298 -9.86 3.46 -34.67
N SER A 299 -9.53 2.33 -34.07
CA SER A 299 -9.43 1.06 -34.82
C SER A 299 -10.78 0.65 -35.39
N TYR A 300 -11.83 0.75 -34.56
CA TYR A 300 -13.20 0.46 -34.96
C TYR A 300 -13.69 1.43 -36.05
N GLU A 301 -13.48 2.72 -35.88
CA GLU A 301 -13.88 3.76 -36.86
C GLU A 301 -13.22 3.53 -38.22
N ALA A 302 -11.90 3.25 -38.24
CA ALA A 302 -11.16 3.00 -39.46
C ALA A 302 -11.61 1.71 -40.15
N TRP A 303 -11.84 0.65 -39.37
CA TRP A 303 -12.35 -0.61 -39.91
C TRP A 303 -13.77 -0.48 -40.46
N ALA A 304 -14.69 0.12 -39.71
CA ALA A 304 -16.08 0.31 -40.13
C ALA A 304 -16.20 1.13 -41.40
N ALA A 305 -15.31 2.14 -41.60
CA ALA A 305 -15.26 2.94 -42.82
C ALA A 305 -14.66 2.20 -44.04
N SER A 306 -13.92 1.11 -43.82
CA SER A 306 -13.20 0.39 -44.87
C SER A 306 -14.06 -0.56 -45.69
N GLY A 307 -15.13 -1.12 -45.12
CA GLY A 307 -15.94 -2.18 -45.72
C GLY A 307 -15.19 -3.54 -45.91
N VAL A 308 -13.99 -3.67 -45.31
CA VAL A 308 -13.17 -4.91 -45.37
C VAL A 308 -13.50 -5.80 -44.21
N GLU A 309 -13.39 -7.12 -44.38
CA GLU A 309 -13.58 -8.09 -43.29
C GLU A 309 -12.57 -7.86 -42.16
N ALA A 310 -13.01 -7.99 -40.90
CA ALA A 310 -12.23 -7.72 -39.70
C ALA A 310 -10.91 -8.51 -39.64
N THR A 311 -10.89 -9.73 -40.18
CA THR A 311 -9.72 -10.61 -40.22
C THR A 311 -8.69 -10.19 -41.27
N LEU A 312 -9.09 -9.43 -42.29
CA LEU A 312 -8.25 -8.98 -43.40
C LEU A 312 -7.82 -7.53 -43.31
N PHE A 313 -8.48 -6.72 -42.44
CA PHE A 313 -8.17 -5.31 -42.32
C PHE A 313 -6.92 -5.09 -41.47
N SER A 314 -5.81 -4.65 -42.13
CA SER A 314 -4.55 -4.36 -41.42
C SER A 314 -4.64 -3.08 -40.59
N MET A 315 -4.11 -3.13 -39.38
CA MET A 315 -4.12 -2.00 -38.44
C MET A 315 -2.98 -0.99 -38.61
N GLY A 316 -2.31 -0.96 -39.76
CA GLY A 316 -1.33 0.08 -40.11
C GLY A 316 -1.84 1.51 -39.98
N VAL A 317 -3.15 1.72 -39.91
CA VAL A 317 -3.77 3.02 -39.64
C VAL A 317 -3.36 3.59 -38.27
N LEU A 318 -3.05 2.75 -37.28
CA LEU A 318 -2.59 3.17 -35.95
C LEU A 318 -1.17 3.75 -35.95
N ASP A 319 -0.39 3.58 -37.01
CA ASP A 319 0.94 4.21 -37.17
C ASP A 319 0.85 5.72 -37.36
N LYS A 320 -0.28 6.24 -37.87
CA LYS A 320 -0.52 7.67 -38.05
C LYS A 320 -0.84 8.31 -36.71
N LYS A 321 -0.45 9.60 -36.59
CA LYS A 321 -0.86 10.41 -35.42
C LYS A 321 -2.38 10.62 -35.45
N VAL A 322 -3.03 10.16 -34.41
CA VAL A 322 -4.46 10.45 -34.19
C VAL A 322 -4.55 11.50 -33.08
N PRO A 323 -5.28 12.60 -33.28
CA PRO A 323 -5.49 13.59 -32.24
C PRO A 323 -6.30 12.94 -31.08
N ALA A 324 -5.94 13.28 -29.85
CA ALA A 324 -6.75 12.89 -28.72
C ALA A 324 -8.06 13.69 -28.72
N GLU A 325 -9.19 13.02 -28.51
CA GLU A 325 -10.50 13.65 -28.45
C GLU A 325 -10.63 14.52 -27.17
N PRO A 326 -10.72 15.88 -27.29
CA PRO A 326 -10.71 16.77 -26.13
C PRO A 326 -11.84 16.47 -25.11
N LEU A 327 -13.00 16.04 -25.61
CA LEU A 327 -14.14 15.71 -24.77
C LEU A 327 -13.85 14.51 -23.86
N LEU A 328 -13.19 13.47 -24.39
CA LEU A 328 -12.82 12.28 -23.61
C LEU A 328 -11.78 12.63 -22.56
N LEU A 329 -10.81 13.49 -22.87
CA LEU A 329 -9.83 13.99 -21.92
C LEU A 329 -10.51 14.76 -20.76
N PHE A 330 -11.47 15.62 -21.10
CA PHE A 330 -12.23 16.40 -20.13
C PHE A 330 -13.06 15.52 -19.19
N ILE A 331 -13.81 14.56 -19.76
CA ILE A 331 -14.61 13.60 -18.97
C ILE A 331 -13.72 12.76 -18.06
N SER A 332 -12.61 12.22 -18.58
CA SER A 332 -11.67 11.41 -17.83
C SER A 332 -11.03 12.19 -16.69
N GLY A 333 -10.64 13.45 -16.92
CA GLY A 333 -10.16 14.36 -15.88
C GLY A 333 -11.20 14.60 -14.80
N GLY A 334 -12.48 14.76 -15.17
CA GLY A 334 -13.60 14.86 -14.24
C GLY A 334 -13.75 13.61 -13.37
N ILE A 335 -13.69 12.42 -13.97
CA ILE A 335 -13.75 11.14 -13.25
C ILE A 335 -12.56 11.01 -12.28
N MET A 336 -11.35 11.38 -12.70
CA MET A 336 -10.16 11.36 -11.83
C MET A 336 -10.35 12.26 -10.59
N VAL A 337 -10.88 13.49 -10.78
CA VAL A 337 -11.15 14.43 -9.67
C VAL A 337 -12.19 13.87 -8.72
N VAL A 338 -13.30 13.34 -9.23
CA VAL A 338 -14.35 12.73 -8.40
C VAL A 338 -13.78 11.55 -7.62
N THR A 339 -12.99 10.71 -8.28
CA THR A 339 -12.33 9.57 -7.63
C THR A 339 -11.40 10.03 -6.51
N LEU A 340 -10.56 11.04 -6.75
CA LEU A 340 -9.66 11.59 -5.74
C LEU A 340 -10.42 12.07 -4.50
N LEU A 341 -11.54 12.76 -4.68
CA LEU A 341 -12.32 13.32 -3.58
C LEU A 341 -13.01 12.26 -2.72
N PHE A 342 -13.45 11.15 -3.32
CA PHE A 342 -14.29 10.14 -2.65
C PHE A 342 -13.59 8.82 -2.32
N SER A 343 -12.38 8.53 -2.82
CA SER A 343 -11.68 7.27 -2.59
C SER A 343 -11.15 7.14 -1.16
N LYS A 344 -11.66 6.15 -0.43
CA LYS A 344 -11.13 5.75 0.88
C LYS A 344 -9.88 4.87 0.77
N LYS A 345 -9.71 4.13 -0.33
CA LYS A 345 -8.57 3.23 -0.57
C LYS A 345 -7.25 4.01 -0.71
N ALA A 346 -7.29 5.20 -1.30
CA ALA A 346 -6.13 6.08 -1.47
C ALA A 346 -5.42 6.40 -0.13
N ARG A 347 -6.16 6.49 0.98
CA ARG A 347 -5.57 6.74 2.31
C ARG A 347 -4.71 5.57 2.80
N THR A 348 -5.12 4.33 2.58
CA THR A 348 -4.39 3.14 3.04
C THR A 348 -3.04 2.98 2.32
N VAL A 349 -3.01 3.28 1.02
CA VAL A 349 -1.75 3.30 0.24
C VAL A 349 -0.84 4.43 0.73
N ALA A 350 -1.42 5.62 1.01
CA ALA A 350 -0.72 6.77 1.55
C ALA A 350 0.01 6.48 2.87
N GLU A 351 -0.66 5.81 3.79
CA GLU A 351 -0.09 5.45 5.10
C GLU A 351 1.16 4.58 4.98
N THR A 352 1.23 3.70 3.99
CA THR A 352 2.41 2.83 3.77
C THR A 352 3.64 3.65 3.37
N GLU A 353 3.52 4.55 2.42
CA GLU A 353 4.64 5.39 1.97
C GLU A 353 5.07 6.41 3.02
N ILE A 354 4.10 7.07 3.67
CA ILE A 354 4.37 8.03 4.75
C ILE A 354 5.10 7.33 5.91
N SER A 355 4.71 6.12 6.28
CA SER A 355 5.36 5.37 7.36
C SER A 355 6.81 5.04 7.03
N LEU A 356 7.13 4.62 5.80
CA LEU A 356 8.50 4.32 5.36
C LEU A 356 9.39 5.57 5.26
N SER A 357 8.79 6.75 5.00
CA SER A 357 9.52 8.02 4.88
C SER A 357 9.58 8.84 6.19
N ARG A 358 8.94 8.39 7.27
CA ARG A 358 8.82 9.13 8.53
C ARG A 358 10.20 9.41 9.17
N GLN A 359 10.36 10.61 9.76
CA GLN A 359 11.59 11.02 10.44
C GLN A 359 11.75 10.37 11.82
N SER A 360 10.64 10.24 12.57
CA SER A 360 10.63 9.64 13.90
C SER A 360 10.70 8.11 13.83
N GLU A 361 11.39 7.51 14.79
CA GLU A 361 11.34 6.08 15.01
C GLU A 361 9.97 5.72 15.59
N THR A 362 9.22 4.87 14.87
CA THR A 362 7.92 4.34 15.26
C THR A 362 7.90 2.86 14.97
N HIS A 363 6.85 2.16 15.40
CA HIS A 363 6.68 0.74 15.07
C HIS A 363 6.81 0.51 13.56
N GLU A 364 7.77 -0.32 13.16
CA GLU A 364 8.07 -0.60 11.76
C GLU A 364 7.13 -1.68 11.23
N LYS A 365 6.48 -1.40 10.08
CA LYS A 365 5.44 -2.26 9.48
C LYS A 365 5.99 -3.55 8.85
N PHE A 366 7.26 -3.57 8.46
CA PHE A 366 7.87 -4.66 7.70
C PHE A 366 8.90 -5.40 8.52
N GLU A 367 8.93 -6.73 8.41
CA GLU A 367 9.95 -7.56 9.05
C GLU A 367 11.26 -7.60 8.25
N PRO A 368 12.43 -7.67 8.92
CA PRO A 368 13.72 -7.74 8.26
C PRO A 368 13.89 -9.06 7.50
N ASN A 369 14.40 -8.97 6.28
CA ASN A 369 14.74 -10.14 5.46
C ASN A 369 16.27 -10.25 5.23
N PHE A 370 16.71 -11.35 4.60
CA PHE A 370 18.13 -11.59 4.32
C PHE A 370 18.76 -10.48 3.46
N LEU A 371 18.04 -10.02 2.43
CA LEU A 371 18.52 -8.98 1.51
C LEU A 371 18.68 -7.64 2.22
N SER A 372 17.70 -7.22 3.04
CA SER A 372 17.76 -5.96 3.77
C SER A 372 18.95 -5.93 4.75
N ARG A 373 19.21 -7.04 5.45
CA ARG A 373 20.37 -7.17 6.33
C ARG A 373 21.68 -7.07 5.55
N GLY A 374 21.78 -7.69 4.38
CA GLY A 374 22.93 -7.64 3.49
C GLY A 374 23.22 -6.22 3.00
N ILE A 375 22.20 -5.52 2.50
CA ILE A 375 22.30 -4.15 2.00
C ILE A 375 22.73 -3.19 3.10
N VAL A 376 22.10 -3.24 4.28
CA VAL A 376 22.46 -2.35 5.40
C VAL A 376 23.87 -2.62 5.90
N LYS A 377 24.28 -3.89 5.98
CA LYS A 377 25.66 -4.26 6.34
C LYS A 377 26.69 -3.72 5.33
N GLY A 378 26.41 -3.87 4.03
CA GLY A 378 27.24 -3.33 2.96
C GLY A 378 27.34 -1.80 3.00
N ALA A 379 26.20 -1.11 3.16
CA ALA A 379 26.16 0.35 3.29
C ALA A 379 26.94 0.85 4.51
N THR A 380 26.84 0.13 5.65
CA THR A 380 27.60 0.46 6.87
C THR A 380 29.10 0.30 6.66
N GLN A 381 29.53 -0.74 5.93
CA GLN A 381 30.94 -0.93 5.60
C GLN A 381 31.47 0.18 4.68
N LEU A 382 30.72 0.50 3.60
CA LEU A 382 31.05 1.61 2.70
C LEU A 382 31.17 2.95 3.45
N SER A 383 30.22 3.23 4.35
CA SER A 383 30.26 4.44 5.18
C SER A 383 31.53 4.52 6.04
N LYS A 384 32.01 3.40 6.59
CA LYS A 384 33.26 3.35 7.34
C LYS A 384 34.47 3.71 6.45
N TYR A 385 34.54 3.22 5.21
CA TYR A 385 35.59 3.55 4.28
C TYR A 385 35.57 5.04 3.89
N PHE A 386 34.38 5.59 3.59
CA PHE A 386 34.26 7.02 3.29
C PHE A 386 34.64 7.90 4.48
N ASN A 387 34.22 7.53 5.70
CA ASN A 387 34.59 8.27 6.90
C ASN A 387 36.10 8.22 7.21
N ALA A 388 36.80 7.16 6.80
CA ALA A 388 38.27 7.07 6.96
C ALA A 388 39.02 8.05 6.04
N ILE A 389 38.40 8.47 4.93
CA ILE A 389 39.03 9.37 3.95
C ILE A 389 38.77 10.85 4.28
N ILE A 390 37.62 11.15 4.92
CA ILE A 390 37.18 12.52 5.21
C ILE A 390 37.84 13.00 6.51
N PRO A 391 38.42 14.21 6.56
CA PRO A 391 38.99 14.79 7.80
C PRO A 391 37.93 14.88 8.93
N VAL A 392 38.36 14.60 10.16
CA VAL A 392 37.49 14.56 11.34
C VAL A 392 36.70 15.85 11.53
N SER A 393 37.35 17.01 11.31
CA SER A 393 36.71 18.33 11.44
C SER A 393 35.52 18.52 10.45
N ILE A 394 35.65 17.98 9.25
CA ILE A 394 34.56 18.00 8.27
C ILE A 394 33.43 17.04 8.69
N GLN A 395 33.77 15.85 9.20
CA GLN A 395 32.81 14.89 9.70
C GLN A 395 31.96 15.46 10.86
N GLU A 396 32.63 16.12 11.83
CA GLU A 396 31.96 16.76 12.97
C GLU A 396 31.05 17.92 12.55
N ASN A 397 31.55 18.76 11.61
CA ASN A 397 30.71 19.84 11.06
C ASN A 397 29.45 19.30 10.35
N ILE A 398 29.60 18.28 9.52
CA ILE A 398 28.45 17.62 8.87
C ILE A 398 27.55 16.98 9.93
N ALA A 399 28.10 16.25 10.90
CA ALA A 399 27.32 15.60 11.96
C ALA A 399 26.50 16.62 12.76
N ASN A 400 27.08 17.78 13.09
CA ASN A 400 26.40 18.86 13.79
C ASN A 400 25.25 19.48 12.97
N ARG A 401 25.37 19.52 11.62
CA ARG A 401 24.31 19.99 10.74
C ARG A 401 23.09 19.05 10.69
N PHE A 402 23.32 17.77 10.94
CA PHE A 402 22.30 16.71 10.91
C PHE A 402 21.81 16.28 12.31
N LYS A 403 22.17 17.00 13.37
CA LYS A 403 21.59 16.77 14.70
C LYS A 403 20.09 17.10 14.68
N THR A 404 19.26 16.12 14.94
CA THR A 404 17.84 16.31 15.21
C THR A 404 17.69 16.91 16.60
N PRO A 405 16.87 17.95 16.81
CA PRO A 405 16.56 18.43 18.15
C PRO A 405 15.87 17.31 18.93
N GLU A 406 16.28 17.11 20.17
CA GLU A 406 15.54 16.28 21.13
C GLU A 406 14.27 17.05 21.51
N ILE A 407 13.21 16.90 20.72
CA ILE A 407 11.91 17.45 21.05
C ILE A 407 11.21 16.39 21.90
N THR A 408 11.12 16.63 23.19
CA THR A 408 10.18 15.95 24.08
C THR A 408 8.78 16.39 23.70
N LEU A 409 8.20 15.73 22.70
CA LEU A 409 6.80 15.92 22.34
C LEU A 409 5.94 15.27 23.41
N THR A 410 5.01 15.99 23.99
CA THR A 410 3.90 15.40 24.72
C THR A 410 3.11 14.51 23.75
N LYS A 411 2.46 13.50 24.25
CA LYS A 411 1.91 12.40 23.48
C LYS A 411 0.83 12.80 22.48
N ASP A 412 -0.07 13.69 22.82
CA ASP A 412 -1.04 14.27 21.89
C ASP A 412 -0.34 14.99 20.74
N GLN A 413 0.83 15.59 21.00
CA GLN A 413 1.67 16.22 19.98
C GLN A 413 2.41 15.20 19.11
N SER A 414 2.71 13.98 19.60
CA SER A 414 3.40 12.95 18.82
C SER A 414 2.50 12.27 17.80
N ILE A 415 1.21 12.09 18.11
CA ILE A 415 0.20 11.55 17.18
C ILE A 415 -0.10 12.56 16.09
N ASP A 416 -0.11 13.84 16.44
CA ASP A 416 -0.34 14.95 15.51
C ASP A 416 0.96 15.51 14.88
N ALA A 417 2.13 14.99 15.22
CA ALA A 417 3.38 15.42 14.63
C ALA A 417 3.45 15.12 13.13
N PRO A 418 4.01 16.03 12.32
CA PRO A 418 4.25 15.75 10.90
C PRO A 418 5.25 14.59 10.75
N ALA A 419 5.07 13.77 9.71
CA ALA A 419 5.97 12.66 9.42
C ALA A 419 7.38 13.16 9.04
N PHE A 420 7.47 14.33 8.44
CA PHE A 420 8.70 15.04 8.07
C PHE A 420 8.43 16.53 7.91
N ASP A 421 9.49 17.32 7.89
CA ASP A 421 9.42 18.79 7.89
C ASP A 421 9.08 19.40 6.51
N LEU A 422 8.85 20.73 6.50
CA LEU A 422 8.48 21.50 5.31
C LEU A 422 9.58 21.49 4.23
N ILE A 423 10.85 21.41 4.61
CA ILE A 423 11.97 21.42 3.68
C ILE A 423 11.97 20.13 2.88
N ARG A 424 11.86 18.97 3.55
CA ARG A 424 11.80 17.68 2.86
C ARG A 424 10.56 17.59 1.98
N ALA A 425 9.40 18.05 2.47
CA ALA A 425 8.19 18.08 1.66
C ALA A 425 8.36 18.92 0.39
N SER A 426 8.98 20.10 0.50
CA SER A 426 9.26 20.98 -0.65
C SER A 426 10.23 20.34 -1.63
N VAL A 427 11.30 19.71 -1.15
CA VAL A 427 12.29 19.00 -1.98
C VAL A 427 11.63 17.83 -2.70
N ASN A 428 10.82 17.01 -2.00
CA ASN A 428 10.11 15.88 -2.61
C ASN A 428 9.25 16.33 -3.79
N LEU A 429 8.40 17.32 -3.57
CA LEU A 429 7.48 17.84 -4.61
C LEU A 429 8.22 18.46 -5.79
N MET A 430 9.26 19.24 -5.50
CA MET A 430 10.08 19.89 -6.53
C MET A 430 10.83 18.84 -7.37
N VAL A 431 11.59 17.95 -6.73
CA VAL A 431 12.44 16.98 -7.44
C VAL A 431 11.60 15.98 -8.22
N ALA A 432 10.56 15.41 -7.61
CA ALA A 432 9.69 14.47 -8.30
C ALA A 432 9.00 15.13 -9.51
N GLY A 433 8.44 16.32 -9.32
CA GLY A 433 7.79 17.06 -10.40
C GLY A 433 8.74 17.38 -11.56
N ILE A 434 9.97 17.81 -11.29
CA ILE A 434 10.98 18.10 -12.31
C ILE A 434 11.36 16.81 -13.08
N LEU A 435 11.62 15.71 -12.39
CA LEU A 435 12.03 14.45 -13.04
C LEU A 435 10.91 13.91 -13.93
N ILE A 436 9.65 13.94 -13.47
CA ILE A 436 8.50 13.53 -14.27
C ILE A 436 8.32 14.45 -15.48
N ALA A 437 8.42 15.76 -15.30
CA ALA A 437 8.26 16.72 -16.39
C ALA A 437 9.37 16.58 -17.47
N ILE A 438 10.61 16.30 -17.06
CA ILE A 438 11.71 16.02 -17.99
C ILE A 438 11.41 14.77 -18.82
N ALA A 439 11.02 13.67 -18.20
CA ALA A 439 10.73 12.42 -18.89
C ALA A 439 9.53 12.56 -19.83
N THR A 440 8.46 13.24 -19.39
CA THR A 440 7.29 13.52 -20.23
C THR A 440 7.68 14.34 -21.46
N THR A 441 8.57 15.34 -21.30
CA THR A 441 9.08 16.15 -22.40
C THR A 441 9.89 15.31 -23.40
N MET A 442 10.62 14.32 -22.92
CA MET A 442 11.37 13.38 -23.74
C MET A 442 10.49 12.27 -24.34
N LYS A 443 9.19 12.29 -24.07
CA LYS A 443 8.22 11.24 -24.46
C LYS A 443 8.59 9.85 -23.95
N LEU A 444 9.27 9.78 -22.83
CA LEU A 444 9.58 8.54 -22.14
C LEU A 444 8.49 8.28 -21.10
N PRO A 445 7.61 7.30 -21.30
CA PRO A 445 6.69 6.90 -20.26
C PRO A 445 7.50 6.33 -19.09
N LEU A 446 7.34 6.95 -17.94
CA LEU A 446 7.93 6.45 -16.70
C LEU A 446 6.84 6.27 -15.65
N SER A 447 7.16 5.53 -14.61
CA SER A 447 6.27 5.37 -13.48
C SER A 447 6.37 6.57 -12.55
N THR A 448 5.30 7.35 -12.47
CA THR A 448 5.20 8.46 -11.51
C THR A 448 5.31 7.94 -10.08
N THR A 449 4.71 6.77 -9.78
CA THR A 449 4.79 6.08 -8.50
C THR A 449 6.24 5.74 -8.13
N TYR A 450 7.04 5.21 -9.06
CA TYR A 450 8.44 4.88 -8.79
C TYR A 450 9.28 6.11 -8.51
N VAL A 451 9.07 7.17 -9.28
CA VAL A 451 9.82 8.43 -9.13
C VAL A 451 9.49 9.08 -7.80
N THR A 452 8.23 9.27 -7.46
CA THR A 452 7.82 9.96 -6.22
C THR A 452 8.21 9.18 -4.99
N PHE A 453 7.99 7.84 -4.99
CA PHE A 453 8.40 6.97 -3.91
C PHE A 453 9.93 6.99 -3.71
N MET A 454 10.70 6.86 -4.78
CA MET A 454 12.16 6.82 -4.67
C MET A 454 12.76 8.18 -4.32
N VAL A 455 12.19 9.30 -4.74
CA VAL A 455 12.57 10.63 -4.24
C VAL A 455 12.32 10.72 -2.73
N ALA A 456 11.14 10.29 -2.25
CA ALA A 456 10.80 10.30 -0.83
C ALA A 456 11.76 9.40 -0.01
N MET A 457 12.15 8.24 -0.55
CA MET A 457 13.13 7.35 0.09
C MET A 457 14.53 7.96 0.07
N GLY A 458 14.97 8.57 -1.03
CA GLY A 458 16.26 9.23 -1.15
C GLY A 458 16.40 10.42 -0.18
N THR A 459 15.37 11.26 -0.08
CA THR A 459 15.36 12.39 0.86
C THR A 459 15.31 11.91 2.32
N SER A 460 14.55 10.84 2.60
CA SER A 460 14.50 10.20 3.93
C SER A 460 15.87 9.62 4.32
N PHE A 461 16.54 8.96 3.39
CA PHE A 461 17.90 8.44 3.59
C PHE A 461 18.91 9.56 3.85
N ALA A 462 18.88 10.63 3.05
CA ALA A 462 19.77 11.80 3.22
C ALA A 462 19.57 12.48 4.57
N ASP A 463 18.34 12.53 5.07
CA ASP A 463 18.00 13.08 6.39
C ASP A 463 18.39 12.19 7.57
N LYS A 464 19.05 11.07 7.32
CA LYS A 464 19.41 10.08 8.34
C LYS A 464 18.17 9.54 9.10
N ALA A 465 16.99 9.57 8.47
CA ALA A 465 15.79 9.00 9.05
C ALA A 465 15.90 7.47 9.21
N TRP A 466 16.78 6.82 8.45
CA TRP A 466 17.08 5.39 8.55
C TRP A 466 18.19 5.17 9.57
N GLY A 467 17.85 5.34 10.85
CA GLY A 467 18.75 5.14 11.97
C GLY A 467 19.21 3.68 12.10
N ARG A 468 20.15 3.43 13.02
CA ARG A 468 20.71 2.09 13.22
C ARG A 468 19.66 1.04 13.60
N GLU A 469 18.64 1.45 14.32
CA GLU A 469 17.55 0.58 14.79
C GLU A 469 16.51 0.29 13.70
N SER A 470 16.20 1.29 12.84
CA SER A 470 15.12 1.20 11.84
C SER A 470 15.60 0.83 10.44
N ALA A 471 16.89 1.00 10.11
CA ALA A 471 17.40 0.87 8.74
C ALA A 471 17.08 -0.48 8.08
N VAL A 472 17.23 -1.59 8.81
CA VAL A 472 17.00 -2.94 8.24
C VAL A 472 15.52 -3.17 7.92
N TYR A 473 14.62 -2.67 8.76
CA TYR A 473 13.16 -2.75 8.57
C TYR A 473 12.70 -1.88 7.39
N ARG A 474 13.22 -0.64 7.30
CA ARG A 474 12.87 0.28 6.20
C ARG A 474 13.39 -0.21 4.86
N VAL A 475 14.63 -0.70 4.81
CA VAL A 475 15.17 -1.34 3.59
C VAL A 475 14.33 -2.56 3.21
N ALA A 476 13.88 -3.37 4.18
CA ALA A 476 12.95 -4.48 3.92
C ALA A 476 11.62 -3.99 3.32
N GLY A 477 11.06 -2.90 3.85
CA GLY A 477 9.85 -2.28 3.31
C GLY A 477 10.02 -1.78 1.89
N VAL A 478 11.11 -1.07 1.60
CA VAL A 478 11.44 -0.61 0.24
C VAL A 478 11.61 -1.78 -0.73
N LEU A 479 12.33 -2.84 -0.30
CA LEU A 479 12.49 -4.04 -1.12
C LEU A 479 11.17 -4.77 -1.38
N ASN A 480 10.25 -4.80 -0.42
CA ASN A 480 8.92 -5.38 -0.62
C ASN A 480 8.10 -4.57 -1.63
N VAL A 481 8.18 -3.24 -1.61
CA VAL A 481 7.53 -2.38 -2.60
C VAL A 481 8.14 -2.61 -3.99
N ILE A 482 9.47 -2.60 -4.10
CA ILE A 482 10.18 -2.87 -5.38
C ILE A 482 9.86 -4.29 -5.88
N GLY A 483 9.83 -5.29 -4.99
CA GLY A 483 9.40 -6.66 -5.32
C GLY A 483 7.96 -6.71 -5.86
N GLY A 484 7.07 -5.91 -5.28
CA GLY A 484 5.71 -5.71 -5.77
C GLY A 484 5.69 -5.15 -7.20
N TRP A 485 6.57 -4.21 -7.53
CA TRP A 485 6.69 -3.63 -8.87
C TRP A 485 7.10 -4.66 -9.93
N PHE A 486 8.10 -5.51 -9.63
CA PHE A 486 8.47 -6.62 -10.50
C PHE A 486 7.34 -7.66 -10.61
N GLY A 487 6.64 -7.91 -9.50
CA GLY A 487 5.45 -8.78 -9.48
C GLY A 487 4.32 -8.23 -10.36
N THR A 488 4.12 -6.91 -10.38
CA THR A 488 3.17 -6.25 -11.28
C THR A 488 3.54 -6.46 -12.74
N ALA A 489 4.80 -6.21 -13.11
CA ALA A 489 5.27 -6.36 -14.49
C ALA A 489 5.11 -7.79 -15.00
N LEU A 490 5.61 -8.77 -14.24
CA LEU A 490 5.51 -10.18 -14.59
C LEU A 490 4.07 -10.68 -14.60
N GLY A 491 3.28 -10.29 -13.60
CA GLY A 491 1.87 -10.63 -13.48
C GLY A 491 1.04 -10.08 -14.65
N ALA A 492 1.26 -8.82 -15.02
CA ALA A 492 0.62 -8.18 -16.17
C ALA A 492 0.93 -8.93 -17.47
N PHE A 493 2.21 -9.20 -17.73
CA PHE A 493 2.66 -9.90 -18.92
C PHE A 493 2.02 -11.29 -19.05
N ILE A 494 2.08 -12.09 -18.00
CA ILE A 494 1.55 -13.45 -18.00
C ILE A 494 0.02 -13.47 -18.09
N ALA A 495 -0.65 -12.66 -17.27
CA ALA A 495 -2.11 -12.67 -17.20
C ALA A 495 -2.74 -12.18 -18.51
N SER A 496 -2.24 -11.08 -19.10
CA SER A 496 -2.75 -10.57 -20.37
C SER A 496 -2.49 -11.54 -21.51
N GLY A 497 -1.33 -12.21 -21.50
CA GLY A 497 -1.01 -13.26 -22.47
C GLY A 497 -1.99 -14.44 -22.39
N ILE A 498 -2.31 -14.90 -21.17
CA ILE A 498 -3.29 -15.98 -20.97
C ILE A 498 -4.68 -15.54 -21.45
N VAL A 499 -5.10 -14.33 -21.06
CA VAL A 499 -6.44 -13.83 -21.40
C VAL A 499 -6.59 -13.65 -22.92
N VAL A 500 -5.60 -13.09 -23.61
CA VAL A 500 -5.66 -12.94 -25.07
C VAL A 500 -5.68 -14.29 -25.79
N PHE A 501 -4.92 -15.26 -25.30
CA PHE A 501 -4.94 -16.63 -25.83
C PHE A 501 -6.33 -17.25 -25.72
N LEU A 502 -6.97 -17.14 -24.58
CA LEU A 502 -8.33 -17.67 -24.37
C LEU A 502 -9.36 -16.92 -25.22
N ILE A 503 -9.26 -15.58 -25.33
CA ILE A 503 -10.14 -14.78 -26.18
C ILE A 503 -10.00 -15.20 -27.66
N SER A 504 -8.79 -15.46 -28.15
CA SER A 504 -8.55 -15.87 -29.53
C SER A 504 -9.19 -17.19 -29.90
N MET A 505 -9.42 -18.10 -28.94
CA MET A 505 -10.09 -19.38 -29.17
C MET A 505 -11.59 -19.22 -29.43
N ASN A 506 -12.28 -18.43 -28.65
CA ASN A 506 -13.72 -18.18 -28.81
C ASN A 506 -14.13 -16.84 -28.16
N PRO A 507 -14.02 -15.71 -28.89
CA PRO A 507 -14.27 -14.38 -28.32
C PRO A 507 -15.69 -14.19 -27.83
N SER A 508 -16.69 -14.77 -28.50
CA SER A 508 -18.11 -14.61 -28.15
C SER A 508 -18.50 -15.23 -26.82
N VAL A 509 -17.77 -16.24 -26.34
CA VAL A 509 -18.02 -16.91 -25.07
C VAL A 509 -17.05 -16.41 -23.99
N VAL A 510 -15.79 -16.27 -24.32
CA VAL A 510 -14.73 -15.99 -23.35
C VAL A 510 -14.81 -14.56 -22.83
N ILE A 511 -15.10 -13.57 -23.68
CA ILE A 511 -15.19 -12.17 -23.27
C ILE A 511 -16.30 -11.95 -22.22
N PRO A 512 -17.57 -12.38 -22.43
CA PRO A 512 -18.60 -12.27 -21.39
C PRO A 512 -18.22 -12.96 -20.08
N ILE A 513 -17.61 -14.15 -20.15
CA ILE A 513 -17.18 -14.87 -18.95
C ILE A 513 -16.14 -14.05 -18.16
N PHE A 514 -15.13 -13.50 -18.83
CA PHE A 514 -14.13 -12.66 -18.15
C PHE A 514 -14.72 -11.35 -17.60
N LEU A 515 -15.66 -10.72 -18.28
CA LEU A 515 -16.35 -9.53 -17.79
C LEU A 515 -17.14 -9.83 -16.52
N ILE A 516 -17.89 -10.95 -16.48
CA ILE A 516 -18.63 -11.40 -15.29
C ILE A 516 -17.64 -11.73 -14.17
N PHE A 517 -16.56 -12.44 -14.46
CA PHE A 517 -15.51 -12.79 -13.50
C PHE A 517 -14.88 -11.54 -12.88
N THR A 518 -14.54 -10.54 -13.71
CA THR A 518 -14.00 -9.24 -13.27
C THR A 518 -15.00 -8.54 -12.35
N ALA A 519 -16.27 -8.44 -12.73
CA ALA A 519 -17.31 -7.83 -11.93
C ALA A 519 -17.50 -8.53 -10.57
N VAL A 520 -17.46 -9.86 -10.54
CA VAL A 520 -17.58 -10.65 -9.30
C VAL A 520 -16.37 -10.43 -8.38
N ILE A 521 -15.14 -10.39 -8.93
CA ILE A 521 -13.93 -10.13 -8.13
C ILE A 521 -13.96 -8.72 -7.53
N LEU A 522 -14.24 -7.69 -8.33
CA LEU A 522 -14.33 -6.31 -7.87
C LEU A 522 -15.41 -6.16 -6.77
N TYR A 523 -16.57 -6.79 -6.95
CA TYR A 523 -17.64 -6.77 -5.95
C TYR A 523 -17.23 -7.48 -4.65
N ARG A 524 -16.59 -8.65 -4.73
CA ARG A 524 -16.06 -9.37 -3.56
C ARG A 524 -14.99 -8.58 -2.81
N ASN A 525 -14.07 -7.94 -3.53
CA ASN A 525 -13.03 -7.11 -2.94
C ASN A 525 -13.62 -5.85 -2.29
N TYR A 526 -14.63 -5.23 -2.89
CA TYR A 526 -15.39 -4.14 -2.29
C TYR A 526 -16.07 -4.55 -0.98
N LEU A 527 -16.76 -5.71 -0.95
CA LEU A 527 -17.39 -6.24 0.26
C LEU A 527 -16.36 -6.60 1.34
N ALA A 528 -15.23 -7.20 0.95
CA ALA A 528 -14.15 -7.54 1.87
C ALA A 528 -13.54 -6.28 2.51
N HIS A 529 -13.34 -5.23 1.72
CA HIS A 529 -12.85 -3.94 2.23
C HIS A 529 -13.86 -3.27 3.16
N LYS A 530 -15.14 -3.28 2.80
CA LYS A 530 -16.23 -2.77 3.64
C LYS A 530 -16.33 -3.53 4.97
N ASN A 531 -16.24 -4.86 4.94
CA ASN A 531 -16.31 -5.70 6.13
C ASN A 531 -15.05 -5.58 7.01
N ASN A 532 -13.86 -5.39 6.43
CA ASN A 532 -12.65 -5.13 7.19
C ASN A 532 -12.65 -3.72 7.84
N SER A 533 -13.30 -2.75 7.21
CA SER A 533 -13.48 -1.41 7.79
C SER A 533 -14.64 -1.31 8.79
N SER A 534 -15.59 -2.25 8.77
CA SER A 534 -16.74 -2.31 9.69
C SER A 534 -16.65 -3.44 10.73
N GLY A 535 -15.72 -4.38 10.56
CA GLY A 535 -15.65 -5.63 11.35
C GLY A 535 -14.85 -5.57 12.64
N LEU A 536 -14.18 -4.45 12.94
CA LEU A 536 -13.64 -4.14 14.25
C LEU A 536 -14.22 -2.78 14.60
N SER A 537 -15.12 -2.74 15.59
CA SER A 537 -15.41 -1.47 16.25
C SER A 537 -14.07 -0.88 16.69
N LYS A 538 -13.89 0.43 16.61
CA LYS A 538 -12.67 1.10 17.12
C LYS A 538 -12.35 0.74 18.59
N GLU A 539 -13.33 0.14 19.29
CA GLU A 539 -13.23 -0.35 20.66
C GLU A 539 -12.52 -1.72 20.78
N ASP A 540 -12.43 -2.53 19.71
CA ASP A 540 -11.84 -3.88 19.76
C ASP A 540 -10.35 -3.93 19.40
N ILE A 541 -9.73 -2.78 18.99
CA ILE A 541 -8.30 -2.70 18.69
C ILE A 541 -7.54 -2.41 20.00
N LEU A 542 -6.51 -3.23 20.28
CA LEU A 542 -5.64 -3.00 21.42
C LEU A 542 -4.84 -1.70 21.19
N LYS A 543 -4.87 -0.80 22.18
CA LYS A 543 -4.18 0.49 22.11
C LYS A 543 -2.98 0.49 23.06
N THR A 544 -1.86 1.02 22.59
CA THR A 544 -0.74 1.32 23.49
C THR A 544 -1.22 2.28 24.56
N SER A 545 -0.86 2.02 25.83
CA SER A 545 -1.23 2.96 26.91
C SER A 545 -0.64 4.34 26.64
N GLU A 546 -1.49 5.33 26.71
CA GLU A 546 -1.15 6.71 26.35
C GLU A 546 -1.00 7.62 27.55
N SER A 547 -1.43 7.19 28.70
CA SER A 547 -1.38 7.98 29.92
C SER A 547 0.03 8.06 30.50
N SER A 548 0.44 9.23 30.96
CA SER A 548 1.66 9.45 31.73
C SER A 548 1.48 9.22 33.22
N SER A 549 0.24 9.09 33.72
CA SER A 549 -0.10 8.87 35.13
C SER A 549 -0.40 7.40 35.45
N ILE A 550 -0.11 6.99 36.69
CA ILE A 550 -0.37 5.61 37.17
C ILE A 550 -1.84 5.20 36.98
N GLN A 551 -2.77 6.05 37.39
CA GLN A 551 -4.21 5.76 37.27
C GLN A 551 -4.66 5.64 35.82
N GLY A 552 -4.15 6.50 34.92
CA GLY A 552 -4.45 6.38 33.50
C GLY A 552 -3.91 5.13 32.86
N VAL A 553 -2.69 4.67 33.24
CA VAL A 553 -2.11 3.40 32.78
C VAL A 553 -2.96 2.21 33.23
N ILE A 554 -3.43 2.23 34.48
CA ILE A 554 -4.33 1.18 35.01
C ILE A 554 -5.65 1.16 34.21
N GLN A 555 -6.24 2.32 33.95
CA GLN A 555 -7.50 2.45 33.22
C GLN A 555 -7.41 1.98 31.76
N GLU A 556 -6.36 2.38 31.05
CA GLU A 556 -6.16 2.00 29.65
C GLU A 556 -5.80 0.52 29.51
N SER A 557 -5.00 -0.01 30.46
CA SER A 557 -4.69 -1.44 30.53
C SER A 557 -5.95 -2.29 30.77
N ALA A 558 -6.88 -1.82 31.61
CA ALA A 558 -8.15 -2.50 31.86
C ALA A 558 -8.98 -2.70 30.59
N GLN A 559 -9.02 -1.69 29.71
CA GLN A 559 -9.72 -1.79 28.44
C GLN A 559 -9.07 -2.82 27.51
N ASN A 560 -7.74 -2.85 27.43
CA ASN A 560 -7.03 -3.85 26.65
C ASN A 560 -7.25 -5.27 27.20
N ILE A 561 -7.21 -5.44 28.51
CA ILE A 561 -7.48 -6.71 29.18
C ILE A 561 -8.92 -7.18 28.88
N SER A 562 -9.92 -6.31 29.00
CA SER A 562 -11.31 -6.65 28.68
C SER A 562 -11.45 -7.13 27.23
N ASN A 563 -10.79 -6.45 26.28
CA ASN A 563 -10.80 -6.81 24.87
C ASN A 563 -10.11 -8.16 24.60
N VAL A 564 -8.96 -8.40 25.23
CA VAL A 564 -8.25 -9.69 25.12
C VAL A 564 -9.08 -10.81 25.70
N LEU A 565 -9.67 -10.65 26.89
CA LEU A 565 -10.53 -11.65 27.52
C LEU A 565 -11.75 -11.99 26.64
N LYS A 566 -12.44 -10.98 26.09
CA LYS A 566 -13.58 -11.18 25.20
C LYS A 566 -13.23 -11.98 23.94
N ARG A 567 -12.08 -11.66 23.33
CA ARG A 567 -11.61 -12.35 22.11
C ARG A 567 -11.09 -13.74 22.45
N SER A 568 -10.36 -13.91 23.53
CA SER A 568 -9.82 -15.17 24.03
C SER A 568 -10.94 -16.17 24.33
N LYS A 569 -12.01 -15.73 24.98
CA LYS A 569 -13.23 -16.50 25.18
C LYS A 569 -13.76 -17.07 23.87
N GLY A 570 -13.97 -16.23 22.88
CA GLY A 570 -14.50 -16.66 21.57
C GLY A 570 -13.56 -17.65 20.86
N ILE A 571 -12.26 -17.43 20.93
CA ILE A 571 -11.24 -18.31 20.34
C ILE A 571 -11.24 -19.67 21.01
N TYR A 572 -11.27 -19.72 22.33
CA TYR A 572 -11.30 -20.99 23.09
C TYR A 572 -12.56 -21.81 22.77
N ILE A 573 -13.73 -21.19 22.87
CA ILE A 573 -15.02 -21.86 22.57
C ILE A 573 -15.04 -22.39 21.13
N ASN A 574 -14.57 -21.59 20.15
CA ASN A 574 -14.51 -22.01 18.75
C ASN A 574 -13.53 -23.18 18.54
N ALA A 575 -12.43 -23.24 19.29
CA ALA A 575 -11.49 -24.36 19.22
C ALA A 575 -12.13 -25.67 19.69
N ILE A 576 -12.81 -25.65 20.84
CA ILE A 576 -13.47 -26.84 21.40
C ILE A 576 -14.68 -27.25 20.56
N ASN A 577 -15.56 -26.32 20.18
CA ASN A 577 -16.70 -26.60 19.31
C ASN A 577 -16.30 -27.11 17.92
N GLY A 578 -15.25 -26.51 17.33
CA GLY A 578 -14.73 -26.96 16.05
C GLY A 578 -14.12 -28.35 16.12
N LEU A 579 -13.50 -28.72 17.23
CA LEU A 579 -13.00 -30.07 17.50
C LEU A 579 -14.13 -31.06 17.70
N ALA A 580 -15.14 -30.71 18.50
CA ALA A 580 -16.30 -31.56 18.79
C ALA A 580 -17.15 -31.85 17.51
N THR A 581 -17.29 -30.86 16.65
CA THR A 581 -18.07 -30.96 15.39
C THR A 581 -17.22 -31.32 14.17
N GLU A 582 -15.91 -31.52 14.33
CA GLU A 582 -14.94 -31.77 13.23
C GLU A 582 -15.02 -30.70 12.10
N ASN A 583 -15.28 -29.45 12.45
CA ASN A 583 -15.40 -28.37 11.50
C ASN A 583 -14.07 -27.71 11.18
N SER A 584 -13.34 -28.26 10.18
CA SER A 584 -12.02 -27.75 9.74
C SER A 584 -12.09 -26.26 9.29
N LYS A 585 -13.22 -25.81 8.69
CA LYS A 585 -13.38 -24.41 8.28
C LYS A 585 -13.45 -23.47 9.47
N LEU A 586 -14.18 -23.83 10.53
CA LEU A 586 -14.26 -23.07 11.77
C LEU A 586 -12.88 -22.99 12.43
N LEU A 587 -12.19 -24.12 12.57
CA LEU A 587 -10.86 -24.20 13.18
C LEU A 587 -9.81 -23.40 12.39
N LYS A 588 -9.84 -23.43 11.06
CA LYS A 588 -8.97 -22.63 10.20
C LYS A 588 -9.19 -21.12 10.39
N LYS A 589 -10.45 -20.69 10.52
CA LYS A 589 -10.80 -19.30 10.83
C LYS A 589 -10.32 -18.92 12.23
N ASN A 590 -10.54 -19.79 13.20
CA ASN A 590 -10.13 -19.60 14.60
C ASN A 590 -8.60 -19.44 14.72
N LYS A 591 -7.82 -20.30 14.04
CA LYS A 591 -6.35 -20.19 13.96
C LYS A 591 -5.89 -18.82 13.43
N LYS A 592 -6.58 -18.25 12.43
CA LYS A 592 -6.26 -16.90 11.95
C LYS A 592 -6.59 -15.81 12.98
N GLN A 593 -7.66 -16.00 13.75
CA GLN A 593 -8.07 -15.03 14.77
C GLN A 593 -7.09 -14.99 15.94
N VAL A 594 -6.60 -16.15 16.40
CA VAL A 594 -5.62 -16.18 17.50
C VAL A 594 -4.27 -15.60 17.07
N VAL A 595 -3.78 -15.92 15.88
CA VAL A 595 -2.52 -15.33 15.35
C VAL A 595 -2.62 -13.82 15.28
N LYS A 596 -3.79 -13.28 14.88
CA LYS A 596 -4.01 -11.83 14.87
C LYS A 596 -3.99 -11.24 16.28
N LEU A 597 -4.64 -11.91 17.26
CA LEU A 597 -4.65 -11.46 18.64
C LEU A 597 -3.24 -11.50 19.26
N SER A 598 -2.50 -12.60 19.05
CA SER A 598 -1.11 -12.75 19.50
C SER A 598 -0.22 -11.65 18.96
N LYS A 599 -0.32 -11.36 17.65
CA LYS A 599 0.44 -10.29 17.02
C LYS A 599 0.12 -8.90 17.61
N GLU A 600 -1.13 -8.59 17.89
CA GLU A 600 -1.51 -7.31 18.50
C GLU A 600 -0.95 -7.19 19.94
N VAL A 601 -0.90 -8.27 20.70
CA VAL A 601 -0.28 -8.29 22.05
C VAL A 601 1.24 -8.15 21.94
N ASP A 602 1.88 -8.81 20.98
CA ASP A 602 3.31 -8.66 20.72
C ASP A 602 3.66 -7.21 20.30
N GLU A 603 2.84 -6.57 19.49
CA GLU A 603 2.99 -5.16 19.11
C GLU A 603 2.92 -4.23 20.34
N LEU A 604 2.04 -4.51 21.32
CA LEU A 604 2.03 -3.76 22.59
C LEU A 604 3.32 -3.96 23.37
N ARG A 605 3.84 -5.19 23.40
CA ARG A 605 5.08 -5.54 24.10
C ARG A 605 6.30 -4.88 23.45
N ASP A 606 6.40 -4.87 22.15
CA ASP A 606 7.48 -4.24 21.40
C ASP A 606 7.52 -2.70 21.61
N ASN A 607 6.38 -2.10 21.97
CA ASN A 607 6.27 -0.68 22.28
C ASN A 607 6.59 -0.30 23.75
N ILE A 608 7.01 -1.26 24.58
CA ILE A 608 7.33 -1.01 26.02
C ILE A 608 8.37 0.11 26.18
N PHE A 609 9.40 0.14 25.35
CA PHE A 609 10.43 1.19 25.41
C PHE A 609 9.84 2.59 25.30
N TYR A 610 8.96 2.81 24.32
CA TYR A 610 8.32 4.11 24.09
C TYR A 610 7.34 4.46 25.22
N PHE A 611 6.66 3.45 25.75
CA PHE A 611 5.78 3.62 26.92
C PHE A 611 6.57 4.12 28.13
N ILE A 612 7.67 3.45 28.51
CA ILE A 612 8.48 3.83 29.67
C ILE A 612 9.08 5.23 29.49
N LYS A 613 9.54 5.56 28.27
CA LYS A 613 10.12 6.88 27.97
C LYS A 613 9.11 8.04 28.12
N ASN A 614 7.83 7.76 28.00
CA ASN A 614 6.76 8.76 28.08
C ASN A 614 6.11 8.89 29.47
N LEU A 615 6.51 8.06 30.45
CA LEU A 615 6.03 8.19 31.83
C LEU A 615 6.67 9.37 32.54
N ASP A 616 5.87 10.06 33.38
CA ASP A 616 6.38 11.07 34.28
C ASP A 616 7.30 10.41 35.33
N GLU A 617 8.29 11.16 35.85
CA GLU A 617 9.26 10.65 36.85
C GLU A 617 8.56 10.07 38.10
N SER A 618 7.43 10.63 38.53
CA SER A 618 6.60 10.14 39.63
C SER A 618 5.83 8.86 39.30
N SER A 619 5.73 8.49 38.03
CA SER A 619 4.92 7.37 37.54
C SER A 619 5.74 6.16 37.07
N VAL A 620 7.06 6.18 37.30
CA VAL A 620 7.96 5.06 36.89
C VAL A 620 7.53 3.72 37.52
N GLY A 621 6.92 3.73 38.71
CA GLY A 621 6.35 2.53 39.34
C GLY A 621 5.26 1.83 38.53
N ALA A 622 4.55 2.55 37.65
CA ALA A 622 3.55 1.96 36.75
C ALA A 622 4.17 1.11 35.63
N SER A 623 5.47 1.27 35.35
CA SER A 623 6.14 0.49 34.30
C SER A 623 6.20 -1.00 34.62
N GLY A 624 6.50 -1.36 35.88
CA GLY A 624 6.50 -2.75 36.33
C GLY A 624 5.13 -3.41 36.16
N PHE A 625 4.08 -2.75 36.62
CA PHE A 625 2.70 -3.19 36.44
C PHE A 625 2.35 -3.42 34.98
N TYR A 626 2.67 -2.46 34.09
CA TYR A 626 2.34 -2.57 32.67
C TYR A 626 3.11 -3.72 31.98
N ILE A 627 4.39 -3.91 32.33
CA ILE A 627 5.24 -4.99 31.82
C ILE A 627 4.67 -6.36 32.22
N ASP A 628 4.27 -6.52 33.49
CA ASP A 628 3.70 -7.76 34.00
C ASP A 628 2.36 -8.08 33.32
N ILE A 629 1.48 -7.09 33.15
CA ILE A 629 0.23 -7.23 32.40
C ILE A 629 0.47 -7.71 30.97
N LEU A 630 1.40 -7.09 30.26
CA LEU A 630 1.73 -7.51 28.88
C LEU A 630 2.32 -8.91 28.84
N GLY A 631 3.12 -9.30 29.83
CA GLY A 631 3.63 -10.67 29.99
C GLY A 631 2.49 -11.68 30.12
N TYR A 632 1.54 -11.44 31.02
CA TYR A 632 0.40 -12.35 31.21
C TYR A 632 -0.52 -12.40 29.99
N LEU A 633 -0.77 -11.28 29.30
CA LEU A 633 -1.53 -11.27 28.04
C LEU A 633 -0.83 -12.07 26.94
N HIS A 634 0.49 -11.99 26.88
CA HIS A 634 1.29 -12.78 25.95
C HIS A 634 1.19 -14.29 26.25
N ASP A 635 1.35 -14.70 27.50
CA ASP A 635 1.23 -16.10 27.92
C ASP A 635 -0.16 -16.67 27.60
N MET A 636 -1.22 -15.87 27.84
CA MET A 636 -2.59 -16.23 27.48
C MET A 636 -2.74 -16.45 25.96
N THR A 637 -2.19 -15.57 25.15
CA THR A 637 -2.32 -15.70 23.69
C THR A 637 -1.49 -16.84 23.13
N GLN A 638 -0.34 -17.16 23.72
CA GLN A 638 0.48 -18.32 23.35
C GLN A 638 -0.25 -19.64 23.62
N SER A 639 -0.85 -19.82 24.82
CA SER A 639 -1.63 -21.02 25.13
C SER A 639 -2.81 -21.20 24.18
N LEU A 640 -3.52 -20.09 23.83
CA LEU A 640 -4.60 -20.14 22.86
C LEU A 640 -4.13 -20.47 21.45
N GLU A 641 -2.96 -19.97 21.06
CA GLU A 641 -2.37 -20.27 19.75
C GLU A 641 -2.04 -21.76 19.64
N TYR A 642 -1.47 -22.33 20.70
CA TYR A 642 -1.20 -23.77 20.75
C TYR A 642 -2.49 -24.58 20.67
N ILE A 643 -3.50 -24.28 21.51
CA ILE A 643 -4.82 -24.94 21.50
C ILE A 643 -5.44 -24.90 20.09
N SER A 644 -5.48 -23.72 19.46
CA SER A 644 -6.02 -23.56 18.12
C SER A 644 -5.23 -24.32 17.05
N LYS A 645 -3.91 -24.41 17.19
CA LYS A 645 -3.03 -25.14 16.28
C LYS A 645 -3.23 -26.64 16.37
N VAL A 646 -3.29 -27.20 17.58
CA VAL A 646 -3.40 -28.65 17.76
C VAL A 646 -4.79 -29.16 17.41
N THR A 647 -5.87 -28.40 17.73
CA THR A 647 -7.24 -28.76 17.36
C THR A 647 -7.43 -28.72 15.86
N TYR A 648 -6.94 -27.67 15.17
CA TYR A 648 -6.98 -27.60 13.72
C TYR A 648 -6.21 -28.74 13.07
N LYS A 649 -4.96 -29.00 13.52
CA LYS A 649 -4.12 -30.07 12.96
C LYS A 649 -4.74 -31.45 13.15
N HIS A 650 -5.42 -31.70 14.26
CA HIS A 650 -6.08 -32.98 14.52
C HIS A 650 -7.21 -33.25 13.53
N VAL A 651 -8.07 -32.27 13.31
CA VAL A 651 -9.21 -32.39 12.37
C VAL A 651 -8.76 -32.37 10.91
N ASP A 652 -7.81 -31.51 10.56
CA ASP A 652 -7.30 -31.38 9.20
C ASP A 652 -6.55 -32.65 8.71
N ASN A 653 -5.90 -33.38 9.65
CA ASN A 653 -5.25 -34.67 9.39
C ASN A 653 -6.21 -35.88 9.44
N ASN A 654 -7.52 -35.67 9.58
CA ASN A 654 -8.52 -36.73 9.70
C ASN A 654 -8.22 -37.77 10.79
N HIS A 655 -7.69 -37.32 11.94
CA HIS A 655 -7.47 -38.23 13.06
C HIS A 655 -8.82 -38.67 13.66
N LYS A 656 -8.80 -39.82 14.38
CA LYS A 656 -10.02 -40.33 15.01
C LYS A 656 -10.61 -39.29 15.97
N LYS A 657 -11.96 -39.23 16.03
CA LYS A 657 -12.69 -38.38 16.99
C LYS A 657 -12.27 -38.69 18.42
N LEU A 658 -12.24 -37.63 19.24
CA LEU A 658 -12.19 -37.82 20.68
C LEU A 658 -13.42 -38.62 21.18
N LYS A 659 -13.29 -39.37 22.25
CA LYS A 659 -14.42 -40.08 22.87
C LYS A 659 -15.45 -39.06 23.38
N PHE A 660 -16.72 -39.46 23.36
CA PHE A 660 -17.85 -38.59 23.79
C PHE A 660 -17.59 -38.02 25.20
N LYS A 661 -17.04 -38.84 26.13
CA LYS A 661 -16.73 -38.40 27.48
C LYS A 661 -15.67 -37.29 27.52
N GLN A 662 -14.59 -37.42 26.71
CA GLN A 662 -13.54 -36.40 26.61
C GLN A 662 -14.08 -35.07 26.00
N ILE A 663 -14.96 -35.17 24.99
CA ILE A 663 -15.61 -33.97 24.42
C ILE A 663 -16.52 -33.31 25.44
N LYS A 664 -17.27 -34.09 26.22
CA LYS A 664 -18.17 -33.58 27.26
C LYS A 664 -17.38 -32.85 28.35
N GLU A 665 -16.28 -33.44 28.86
CA GLU A 665 -15.38 -32.82 29.84
C GLU A 665 -14.79 -31.49 29.32
N LEU A 666 -14.32 -31.45 28.04
CA LEU A 666 -13.84 -30.23 27.42
C LEU A 666 -14.93 -29.18 27.21
N SER A 667 -16.17 -29.59 26.94
CA SER A 667 -17.31 -28.65 26.79
C SER A 667 -17.68 -28.04 28.15
N GLU A 668 -17.71 -28.82 29.21
CA GLU A 668 -17.96 -28.33 30.59
C GLU A 668 -16.90 -27.30 31.02
N ILE A 669 -15.63 -27.57 30.72
CA ILE A 669 -14.53 -26.60 30.93
C ILE A 669 -14.74 -25.35 30.07
N SER A 670 -15.15 -25.52 28.80
CA SER A 670 -15.39 -24.40 27.88
C SER A 670 -16.51 -23.49 28.36
N ASP A 671 -17.60 -24.05 28.89
CA ASP A 671 -18.73 -23.28 29.42
C ASP A 671 -18.33 -22.52 30.70
N ALA A 672 -17.54 -23.17 31.58
CA ALA A 672 -17.03 -22.53 32.78
C ALA A 672 -16.03 -21.36 32.44
N ILE A 673 -15.16 -21.54 31.43
CA ILE A 673 -14.28 -20.49 30.92
C ILE A 673 -15.11 -19.36 30.31
N MET A 674 -16.19 -19.67 29.59
CA MET A 674 -17.07 -18.66 29.00
C MET A 674 -17.65 -17.74 30.07
N GLU A 675 -18.10 -18.31 31.19
CA GLU A 675 -18.63 -17.55 32.33
C GLU A 675 -17.53 -16.73 33.01
N LEU A 676 -16.40 -17.35 33.35
CA LEU A 676 -15.26 -16.70 33.99
C LEU A 676 -14.81 -15.47 33.19
N PHE A 677 -14.57 -15.62 31.88
CA PHE A 677 -14.08 -14.52 31.05
C PHE A 677 -15.14 -13.45 30.78
N SER A 678 -16.41 -13.79 30.82
CA SER A 678 -17.49 -12.79 30.77
C SER A 678 -17.50 -11.94 32.03
N ASN A 679 -17.45 -12.56 33.20
CA ASN A 679 -17.44 -11.88 34.48
C ASN A 679 -16.17 -11.04 34.69
N ALA A 680 -15.01 -11.59 34.34
CA ALA A 680 -13.75 -10.89 34.39
C ALA A 680 -13.74 -9.70 33.41
N GLY A 681 -14.13 -9.91 32.13
CA GLY A 681 -14.14 -8.87 31.13
C GLY A 681 -15.09 -7.71 31.48
N ASP A 682 -16.24 -8.00 32.07
CA ASP A 682 -17.17 -6.98 32.55
C ASP A 682 -16.63 -6.20 33.75
N SER A 683 -15.93 -6.88 34.68
CA SER A 683 -15.29 -6.22 35.82
C SER A 683 -14.19 -5.26 35.37
N PHE A 684 -13.34 -5.65 34.43
CA PHE A 684 -12.32 -4.77 33.84
C PHE A 684 -12.95 -3.60 33.05
N LYS A 685 -13.98 -3.87 32.24
CA LYS A 685 -14.65 -2.83 31.45
C LYS A 685 -15.32 -1.76 32.33
N LYS A 686 -15.93 -2.18 33.45
CA LYS A 686 -16.63 -1.29 34.38
C LYS A 686 -15.70 -0.74 35.48
N GLN A 687 -14.48 -1.20 35.56
CA GLN A 687 -13.52 -0.86 36.63
C GLN A 687 -14.10 -1.11 38.04
N SER A 688 -14.97 -2.10 38.15
CA SER A 688 -15.63 -2.51 39.39
C SER A 688 -14.93 -3.74 39.94
N PHE A 689 -14.04 -3.54 40.91
CA PHE A 689 -13.16 -4.57 41.43
C PHE A 689 -13.78 -5.36 42.60
N ASP A 690 -14.96 -4.96 43.08
CA ASP A 690 -15.69 -5.64 44.15
C ASP A 690 -16.01 -7.12 43.83
N LYS A 691 -16.05 -7.48 42.53
CA LYS A 691 -16.33 -8.84 42.06
C LYS A 691 -15.10 -9.68 41.75
N ILE A 692 -13.88 -9.16 41.93
CA ILE A 692 -12.65 -9.87 41.61
C ILE A 692 -12.49 -11.14 42.46
N SER A 693 -12.88 -11.10 43.74
CA SER A 693 -12.86 -12.27 44.61
C SER A 693 -13.72 -13.42 44.10
N ALA A 694 -14.91 -13.13 43.55
CA ALA A 694 -15.78 -14.13 42.95
C ALA A 694 -15.19 -14.72 41.66
N VAL A 695 -14.54 -13.89 40.83
CA VAL A 695 -13.83 -14.33 39.60
C VAL A 695 -12.65 -15.26 39.97
N ARG A 696 -11.96 -14.97 41.07
CA ARG A 696 -10.86 -15.82 41.59
C ARG A 696 -11.37 -17.18 42.05
N GLU A 697 -12.46 -17.22 42.79
CA GLU A 697 -13.09 -18.48 43.22
C GLU A 697 -13.57 -19.31 42.01
N GLN A 698 -14.18 -18.70 41.01
CA GLN A 698 -14.56 -19.38 39.77
C GLN A 698 -13.32 -19.99 39.05
N LYS A 699 -12.20 -19.26 38.96
CA LYS A 699 -10.95 -19.76 38.39
C LYS A 699 -10.43 -20.98 39.17
N ASP A 700 -10.43 -20.95 40.49
CA ASP A 700 -9.94 -22.03 41.33
C ASP A 700 -10.83 -23.27 41.18
N ASN A 701 -12.13 -23.12 41.04
CA ASN A 701 -13.06 -24.20 40.75
C ASN A 701 -12.74 -24.88 39.39
N ILE A 702 -12.51 -24.08 38.32
CA ILE A 702 -12.14 -24.63 37.01
C ILE A 702 -10.78 -25.37 37.09
N TYR A 703 -9.84 -24.83 37.84
CA TYR A 703 -8.54 -25.46 38.05
C TYR A 703 -8.66 -26.83 38.73
N ASN A 704 -9.58 -26.99 39.70
CA ASN A 704 -9.85 -28.25 40.36
C ASN A 704 -10.52 -29.27 39.43
N ILE A 705 -11.41 -28.81 38.53
CA ILE A 705 -12.01 -29.65 37.48
C ILE A 705 -10.93 -30.17 36.55
N LEU A 706 -10.06 -29.30 36.05
CA LEU A 706 -8.95 -29.66 35.16
C LEU A 706 -8.02 -30.70 35.83
N LYS A 707 -7.69 -30.51 37.10
CA LYS A 707 -6.86 -31.47 37.85
C LYS A 707 -7.52 -32.84 37.94
N SER A 708 -8.80 -32.90 38.27
CA SER A 708 -9.60 -34.12 38.30
C SER A 708 -9.64 -34.83 36.95
N ASP A 709 -9.81 -34.06 35.86
CA ASP A 709 -9.87 -34.60 34.49
C ASP A 709 -8.53 -35.15 34.03
N ILE A 710 -7.41 -34.48 34.38
CA ILE A 710 -6.05 -34.98 34.14
C ILE A 710 -5.84 -36.32 34.86
N GLU A 711 -6.19 -36.42 36.16
CA GLU A 711 -6.07 -37.64 36.93
C GLU A 711 -6.96 -38.76 36.36
N SER A 712 -8.17 -38.43 35.95
CA SER A 712 -9.09 -39.35 35.32
C SER A 712 -8.57 -39.88 33.98
N GLN A 713 -7.95 -38.99 33.17
CA GLN A 713 -7.34 -39.38 31.90
C GLN A 713 -6.11 -40.27 32.10
N VAL A 714 -5.28 -40.00 33.12
CA VAL A 714 -4.14 -40.90 33.49
C VAL A 714 -4.65 -42.30 33.82
N LYS A 715 -5.73 -42.43 34.61
CA LYS A 715 -6.33 -43.73 34.93
C LYS A 715 -6.86 -44.41 33.65
N ARG A 716 -7.58 -43.67 32.78
CA ARG A 716 -8.09 -44.19 31.49
C ARG A 716 -7.00 -44.70 30.56
N THR A 717 -5.85 -43.99 30.53
CA THR A 717 -4.73 -44.34 29.65
C THR A 717 -4.04 -45.64 30.10
N ARG A 718 -4.10 -45.96 31.40
CA ARG A 718 -3.54 -47.21 31.96
C ARG A 718 -4.45 -48.44 31.79
N THR A 719 -5.71 -48.22 31.50
CA THR A 719 -6.67 -49.28 31.20
C THR A 719 -6.77 -49.48 29.70
N THR A 720 -7.15 -50.69 29.25
CA THR A 720 -7.23 -51.08 27.84
C THR A 720 -8.30 -50.32 27.02
N ASP A 721 -9.02 -49.40 27.63
CA ASP A 721 -10.10 -48.62 27.00
C ASP A 721 -9.63 -47.53 26.02
N GLU A 722 -8.37 -47.12 26.07
CA GLU A 722 -7.85 -46.05 25.21
C GLU A 722 -6.96 -46.62 24.10
N SER A 723 -7.48 -46.66 22.88
CA SER A 723 -6.82 -47.29 21.72
C SER A 723 -6.09 -46.29 20.79
N SER A 724 -6.15 -44.97 21.05
CA SER A 724 -5.58 -43.96 20.17
C SER A 724 -4.53 -43.09 20.88
N PRO A 725 -3.21 -43.32 20.66
CA PRO A 725 -2.18 -42.44 21.22
C PRO A 725 -2.32 -40.98 20.82
N LYS A 726 -2.81 -40.71 19.62
CA LYS A 726 -3.02 -39.35 19.11
C LYS A 726 -4.12 -38.60 19.87
N ASN A 727 -5.22 -39.27 20.18
CA ASN A 727 -6.32 -38.69 20.97
C ASN A 727 -5.89 -38.42 22.41
N THR A 728 -5.19 -39.37 23.02
CA THR A 728 -4.64 -39.22 24.36
C THR A 728 -3.71 -38.01 24.46
N THR A 729 -2.76 -37.91 23.51
CA THR A 729 -1.82 -36.77 23.45
C THR A 729 -2.57 -35.45 23.23
N LEU A 730 -3.53 -35.40 22.30
CA LEU A 730 -4.31 -34.19 22.07
C LEU A 730 -5.06 -33.77 23.33
N TYR A 731 -5.75 -34.70 23.97
CA TYR A 731 -6.57 -34.41 25.15
C TYR A 731 -5.72 -33.90 26.32
N PHE A 732 -4.57 -34.54 26.60
CA PHE A 732 -3.63 -34.04 27.60
C PHE A 732 -3.10 -32.66 27.28
N ASN A 733 -2.70 -32.42 26.04
CA ASN A 733 -2.22 -31.13 25.62
C ASN A 733 -3.28 -30.02 25.79
N LEU A 734 -4.55 -30.31 25.46
CA LEU A 734 -5.64 -29.37 25.68
C LEU A 734 -5.85 -29.04 27.16
N LEU A 735 -5.83 -30.06 28.05
CA LEU A 735 -6.00 -29.81 29.47
C LEU A 735 -4.82 -29.05 30.08
N LEU A 736 -3.57 -29.38 29.69
CA LEU A 736 -2.38 -28.69 30.18
C LEU A 736 -2.31 -27.26 29.72
N GLU A 737 -2.55 -26.98 28.43
CA GLU A 737 -2.56 -25.63 27.91
C GLU A 737 -3.72 -24.80 28.46
N THR A 738 -4.87 -25.42 28.73
CA THR A 738 -6.00 -24.73 29.39
C THR A 738 -5.63 -24.36 30.83
N LYS A 739 -4.87 -25.21 31.51
CA LYS A 739 -4.34 -24.93 32.85
C LYS A 739 -3.38 -23.73 32.84
N ASP A 740 -2.46 -23.68 31.86
CA ASP A 740 -1.51 -22.57 31.74
C ASP A 740 -2.21 -21.28 31.34
N PHE A 741 -3.21 -21.34 30.46
CA PHE A 741 -4.09 -20.25 30.10
C PHE A 741 -4.82 -19.65 31.31
N LEU A 742 -5.38 -20.50 32.18
CA LEU A 742 -6.03 -20.07 33.41
C LEU A 742 -5.04 -19.50 34.45
N LYS A 743 -3.81 -20.06 34.53
CA LYS A 743 -2.77 -19.54 35.41
C LYS A 743 -2.37 -18.12 35.00
N ALA A 744 -2.14 -17.88 33.72
CA ALA A 744 -1.83 -16.54 33.21
C ALA A 744 -2.98 -15.56 33.49
N THR A 745 -4.24 -15.98 33.30
CA THR A 745 -5.43 -15.19 33.63
C THR A 745 -5.49 -14.87 35.14
N GLY A 746 -5.17 -15.84 36.01
CA GLY A 746 -5.13 -15.63 37.46
C GLY A 746 -4.08 -14.61 37.86
N ASN A 747 -2.85 -14.75 37.36
CA ASN A 747 -1.78 -13.79 37.61
C ASN A 747 -2.14 -12.37 37.20
N LEU A 748 -2.80 -12.22 36.05
CA LEU A 748 -3.30 -10.95 35.56
C LEU A 748 -4.34 -10.32 36.53
N ILE A 749 -5.26 -11.11 37.03
CA ILE A 749 -6.28 -10.67 38.00
C ILE A 749 -5.62 -10.27 39.33
N ASP A 750 -4.68 -11.09 39.84
CA ASP A 750 -3.97 -10.84 41.08
C ASP A 750 -3.13 -9.54 41.02
N GLU A 751 -2.43 -9.31 39.89
CA GLU A 751 -1.61 -8.11 39.69
C GLU A 751 -2.47 -6.84 39.64
N TYR A 752 -3.63 -6.94 38.99
CA TYR A 752 -4.55 -5.83 38.90
C TYR A 752 -5.16 -5.46 40.26
N GLN A 753 -5.48 -6.46 41.07
CA GLN A 753 -5.96 -6.25 42.45
C GLN A 753 -4.91 -5.55 43.31
N ARG A 754 -3.65 -6.00 43.24
CA ARG A 754 -2.54 -5.38 43.97
C ARG A 754 -2.31 -3.91 43.58
N ALA A 755 -2.46 -3.59 42.30
CA ALA A 755 -2.30 -2.23 41.84
C ALA A 755 -3.48 -1.34 42.25
N SER A 756 -4.70 -1.87 42.29
CA SER A 756 -5.89 -1.16 42.80
C SER A 756 -5.81 -0.90 44.28
N ASP A 757 -5.35 -1.87 45.08
CA ASP A 757 -5.23 -1.72 46.54
C ASP A 757 -4.14 -0.69 46.95
N LYS A 758 -3.03 -0.60 46.17
CA LYS A 758 -1.95 0.38 46.37
C LYS A 758 -2.31 1.79 45.91
N SER A 759 -3.34 1.98 45.10
CA SER A 759 -3.81 3.31 44.67
C SER A 759 -4.80 3.94 45.65
N ILE A 760 -5.21 3.21 46.69
CA ILE A 760 -6.12 3.67 47.76
C ILE A 760 -5.32 4.16 48.96
N ASP A 761 -4.06 3.78 49.12
CA ASP A 761 -3.12 4.33 50.11
C ASP A 761 -2.28 5.49 49.50
#